data_cf89dd5a94defbe2b5bc0121f7d81f76
#
_entry.id   cf89dd5a94defbe2b5bc0121f7d81f76
#
_cell.length_a   1.000
_cell.length_b   1.000
_cell.length_c   1.000
_cell.angle_alpha   90.00
_cell.angle_beta   90.00
_cell.angle_gamma   90.00
#
_symmetry.space_group_name_H-M   'P 1'
#
loop_
_entity.id
_entity.type
_entity.pdbx_description
1 polymer ?
#
loop_
_entity_poly.entity_id
_entity_poly.type
_entity_poly.pdbx_seq_one_letter_code
_entity_poly.pdbx_strand_id
1 'polypeptide(L)'
;MPSLVNKFNVEDLSIINGVLETANSIFKRFRFVYKSDELYAQLKYCLEEFQKPMLELFQMLTGMVDKCVNDKAALTQLFNGLRIMSRVFYSLNWQTIPEFFEDNIKQWMAQFQKFLTYTNPLLVDADEEDEAGPIETLQAAIIDNLALYADKYEEEFQPFLPEMTQNIWSILTATGQQAKYDTLSATGMKFLTSIVSKKWHEAMFQQDGILKNICEEIVIPNLTLRESDTDLFEDDPVEYIRRDIEGSDSDTRRRAAVDLVKGMCINFQGGVTDIMKEYIGQMLQQYEADPAANWLAKDASITLVLALAVQGSTKAHGATSTSDLVDVMDFLGTQIIPELGNAGPDDMPLLKATSVKFLSTFRQMLEPAHIQELMPGLVKLLEAESYVLHTYVASCVERLLILREKDDQTQLKCGPDFLSSNGLVEPLLTGLFAILGRPDYPENEYVMRAIMRVTNVAGPHIAPLCEVLLGQCTRILEKVCANPSNPSFNHYLFETIAALVKNIITADPSTASKFEEMLFPPFQSVLQMDVGEFTPYVFQIMAMLLELRPAGTGASDGYKAMFPILLTAGLWEQRGNVPPLARLVHAFLQASGDAVEGADLENLLGVFQKLNASKLNEEHGFDLLCAIFANLTVEKFSPYLGTIFELNMMRISGGKTLKYLKGFITSLSVLIGSHGADVASTAMETVQPGVFMMILDQLWTTHSSEIAQIASESVRKNLGVGTIRLFVDMAPQLLAGDQAQQALFGKIVEASVLFLEGSSVEDTGAADVVAGEEALAVAEAAGTYSAAYSKLHYAGQPPRDYFAGVADAKAQLAQSLSEVSGTTPVGAVLQGTLSEASMGKLGEYIAAAGVQIQ
;
A
#
# COMPACT_ATOMS: atom_id res chain seq x y z
N MET A 1 -23.96 -35.16 -6.89
CA MET A 1 -23.07 -36.26 -7.27
C MET A 1 -23.78 -37.63 -7.29
N PRO A 2 -24.36 -38.24 -6.22
CA PRO A 2 -24.96 -39.58 -6.29
C PRO A 2 -25.98 -39.74 -7.43
N SER A 3 -26.84 -38.78 -7.66
CA SER A 3 -27.81 -38.78 -8.76
C SER A 3 -27.18 -38.72 -10.16
N LEU A 4 -26.00 -38.08 -10.31
CA LEU A 4 -25.25 -38.04 -11.57
C LEU A 4 -24.63 -39.44 -11.86
N VAL A 5 -23.99 -40.05 -10.85
CA VAL A 5 -23.41 -41.38 -10.99
C VAL A 5 -24.49 -42.40 -11.41
N ASN A 6 -25.68 -42.37 -10.79
CA ASN A 6 -26.76 -43.28 -11.09
C ASN A 6 -27.48 -43.07 -12.43
N LYS A 7 -27.36 -41.86 -13.01
CA LYS A 7 -28.00 -41.46 -14.28
C LYS A 7 -26.99 -41.12 -15.37
N PHE A 8 -25.77 -41.60 -15.25
CA PHE A 8 -24.71 -41.27 -16.17
C PHE A 8 -25.02 -41.79 -17.58
N ASN A 9 -25.04 -40.88 -18.56
CA ASN A 9 -25.18 -41.19 -19.98
C ASN A 9 -24.28 -40.23 -20.77
N VAL A 10 -23.70 -40.69 -21.87
CA VAL A 10 -22.82 -39.88 -22.72
C VAL A 10 -23.52 -38.63 -23.30
N GLU A 11 -24.83 -38.75 -23.58
CA GLU A 11 -25.64 -37.65 -24.09
C GLU A 11 -25.81 -36.49 -23.06
N ASP A 12 -25.61 -36.78 -21.78
CA ASP A 12 -25.77 -35.81 -20.68
C ASP A 12 -24.45 -35.17 -20.23
N LEU A 13 -23.32 -35.36 -20.96
CA LEU A 13 -22.01 -34.84 -20.56
C LEU A 13 -21.96 -33.32 -20.36
N SER A 14 -22.71 -32.56 -21.13
CA SER A 14 -22.75 -31.09 -20.97
C SER A 14 -23.42 -30.69 -19.64
N ILE A 15 -24.44 -31.42 -19.22
CA ILE A 15 -25.13 -31.20 -17.93
C ILE A 15 -24.20 -31.59 -16.77
N ILE A 16 -23.52 -32.71 -16.91
CA ILE A 16 -22.54 -33.18 -15.92
C ILE A 16 -21.45 -32.13 -15.74
N ASN A 17 -20.87 -31.62 -16.82
CA ASN A 17 -19.85 -30.58 -16.79
C ASN A 17 -20.36 -29.28 -16.15
N GLY A 18 -21.59 -28.86 -16.41
CA GLY A 18 -22.22 -27.67 -15.76
C GLY A 18 -22.35 -27.84 -14.24
N VAL A 19 -22.74 -29.03 -13.77
CA VAL A 19 -22.81 -29.33 -12.33
C VAL A 19 -21.41 -29.40 -11.71
N LEU A 20 -20.43 -29.97 -12.41
CA LEU A 20 -19.03 -30.03 -11.95
C LEU A 20 -18.40 -28.63 -11.87
N GLU A 21 -18.65 -27.72 -12.83
CA GLU A 21 -18.21 -26.32 -12.76
C GLU A 21 -18.80 -25.59 -11.56
N THR A 22 -20.09 -25.81 -11.29
CA THR A 22 -20.74 -25.26 -10.09
C THR A 22 -20.06 -25.76 -8.82
N ALA A 23 -19.79 -27.06 -8.72
CA ALA A 23 -19.07 -27.65 -7.61
C ALA A 23 -17.65 -27.08 -7.48
N ASN A 24 -16.92 -26.96 -8.58
CA ASN A 24 -15.58 -26.35 -8.62
C ASN A 24 -15.59 -24.91 -8.10
N SER A 25 -16.56 -24.10 -8.52
CA SER A 25 -16.71 -22.71 -8.07
C SER A 25 -16.96 -22.61 -6.56
N ILE A 26 -17.71 -23.55 -5.99
CA ILE A 26 -17.96 -23.62 -4.54
C ILE A 26 -16.69 -24.06 -3.81
N PHE A 27 -16.05 -25.15 -4.22
CA PHE A 27 -14.90 -25.71 -3.52
C PHE A 27 -13.64 -24.85 -3.64
N LYS A 28 -13.48 -24.09 -4.74
CA LYS A 28 -12.39 -23.13 -4.91
C LYS A 28 -12.34 -22.10 -3.77
N ARG A 29 -13.50 -21.72 -3.21
CA ARG A 29 -13.57 -20.76 -2.10
C ARG A 29 -12.90 -21.29 -0.82
N PHE A 30 -12.93 -22.59 -0.55
CA PHE A 30 -12.31 -23.19 0.63
C PHE A 30 -10.78 -23.00 0.67
N ARG A 31 -10.12 -22.73 -0.45
CA ARG A 31 -8.67 -22.48 -0.50
C ARG A 31 -8.29 -21.20 0.22
N PHE A 32 -9.17 -20.18 0.20
CA PHE A 32 -8.89 -18.80 0.63
C PHE A 32 -9.52 -18.45 1.98
N VAL A 33 -10.31 -19.36 2.57
CA VAL A 33 -10.90 -19.11 3.88
C VAL A 33 -9.88 -19.39 4.97
N TYR A 34 -9.86 -18.54 6.01
CA TYR A 34 -9.00 -18.74 7.16
C TYR A 34 -9.31 -20.09 7.85
N LYS A 35 -8.27 -20.81 8.28
CA LYS A 35 -8.39 -22.10 8.98
C LYS A 35 -9.14 -21.92 10.30
N SER A 36 -10.33 -22.48 10.38
CA SER A 36 -11.20 -22.43 11.57
C SER A 36 -11.96 -23.76 11.71
N ASP A 37 -12.45 -24.03 12.92
CA ASP A 37 -13.27 -25.22 13.18
C ASP A 37 -14.54 -25.23 12.32
N GLU A 38 -15.08 -24.05 12.02
CA GLU A 38 -16.25 -23.91 11.14
C GLU A 38 -15.92 -24.31 9.69
N LEU A 39 -14.77 -23.87 9.16
CA LEU A 39 -14.30 -24.29 7.84
C LEU A 39 -14.14 -25.79 7.75
N TYR A 40 -13.50 -26.40 8.75
CA TYR A 40 -13.28 -27.84 8.77
C TYR A 40 -14.61 -28.63 8.90
N ALA A 41 -15.57 -28.12 9.66
CA ALA A 41 -16.89 -28.74 9.76
C ALA A 41 -17.65 -28.69 8.43
N GLN A 42 -17.58 -27.55 7.71
CA GLN A 42 -18.19 -27.41 6.38
C GLN A 42 -17.50 -28.32 5.35
N LEU A 43 -16.17 -28.36 5.35
CA LEU A 43 -15.40 -29.23 4.46
C LEU A 43 -15.71 -30.72 4.72
N LYS A 44 -15.76 -31.13 5.97
CA LYS A 44 -16.12 -32.50 6.37
C LYS A 44 -17.51 -32.89 5.87
N TYR A 45 -18.50 -32.02 6.08
CA TYR A 45 -19.85 -32.25 5.54
C TYR A 45 -19.86 -32.43 4.01
N CYS A 46 -19.14 -31.56 3.29
CA CYS A 46 -19.02 -31.70 1.84
C CYS A 46 -18.35 -33.02 1.44
N LEU A 47 -17.29 -33.41 2.14
CA LEU A 47 -16.56 -34.66 1.87
C LEU A 47 -17.45 -35.91 2.10
N GLU A 48 -18.21 -35.97 3.19
CA GLU A 48 -19.10 -37.10 3.48
C GLU A 48 -20.07 -37.35 2.31
N GLU A 49 -20.52 -36.33 1.62
CA GLU A 49 -21.45 -36.42 0.50
C GLU A 49 -20.76 -36.63 -0.87
N PHE A 50 -19.58 -36.08 -1.08
CA PHE A 50 -18.96 -35.96 -2.41
C PHE A 50 -17.80 -36.92 -2.67
N GLN A 51 -17.02 -37.28 -1.65
CA GLN A 51 -15.74 -38.00 -1.86
C GLN A 51 -15.88 -39.30 -2.62
N LYS A 52 -16.79 -40.19 -2.21
CA LYS A 52 -17.00 -41.49 -2.84
C LYS A 52 -17.66 -41.41 -4.21
N PRO A 53 -18.79 -40.68 -4.39
CA PRO A 53 -19.37 -40.45 -5.72
C PRO A 53 -18.42 -39.77 -6.69
N MET A 54 -17.50 -38.92 -6.21
CA MET A 54 -16.52 -38.29 -7.04
C MET A 54 -15.51 -39.25 -7.63
N LEU A 55 -14.96 -40.15 -6.83
CA LEU A 55 -14.07 -41.21 -7.32
C LEU A 55 -14.75 -42.14 -8.32
N GLU A 56 -15.98 -42.59 -8.01
CA GLU A 56 -16.78 -43.43 -8.91
C GLU A 56 -17.04 -42.73 -10.24
N LEU A 57 -17.40 -41.43 -10.23
CA LEU A 57 -17.63 -40.65 -11.46
C LEU A 57 -16.33 -40.46 -12.25
N PHE A 58 -15.20 -40.21 -11.57
CA PHE A 58 -13.90 -40.08 -12.24
C PHE A 58 -13.53 -41.35 -12.99
N GLN A 59 -13.71 -42.50 -12.34
CA GLN A 59 -13.45 -43.84 -12.94
C GLN A 59 -14.39 -44.15 -14.10
N MET A 60 -15.68 -43.78 -13.98
CA MET A 60 -16.65 -43.91 -15.07
C MET A 60 -16.27 -43.06 -16.29
N LEU A 61 -15.95 -41.77 -16.09
CA LEU A 61 -15.47 -40.91 -17.18
C LEU A 61 -14.21 -41.48 -17.84
N THR A 62 -13.26 -41.93 -17.03
CA THR A 62 -12.05 -42.60 -17.54
C THR A 62 -12.37 -43.83 -18.40
N GLY A 63 -13.30 -44.68 -17.96
CA GLY A 63 -13.74 -45.85 -18.73
C GLY A 63 -14.52 -45.51 -19.99
N MET A 64 -15.16 -44.32 -20.04
CA MET A 64 -15.81 -43.80 -21.24
C MET A 64 -14.81 -43.31 -22.28
N VAL A 65 -13.69 -42.69 -21.86
CA VAL A 65 -12.61 -42.27 -22.76
C VAL A 65 -12.15 -43.48 -23.62
N ASP A 66 -11.96 -44.64 -22.99
CA ASP A 66 -11.53 -45.86 -23.71
C ASP A 66 -12.58 -46.36 -24.73
N LYS A 67 -13.86 -46.05 -24.52
CA LYS A 67 -14.94 -46.43 -25.43
C LYS A 67 -15.14 -45.43 -26.57
N CYS A 68 -14.80 -44.18 -26.36
CA CYS A 68 -15.05 -43.07 -27.26
C CYS A 68 -13.80 -42.60 -28.03
N VAL A 69 -12.78 -43.46 -28.16
CA VAL A 69 -11.44 -43.13 -28.74
C VAL A 69 -11.52 -42.53 -30.16
N ASN A 70 -12.59 -42.76 -30.90
CA ASN A 70 -12.81 -42.29 -32.29
C ASN A 70 -13.85 -41.14 -32.39
N ASP A 71 -14.32 -40.59 -31.25
CA ASP A 71 -15.32 -39.54 -31.24
C ASP A 71 -14.72 -38.28 -30.60
N LYS A 72 -14.28 -37.30 -31.44
CA LYS A 72 -13.66 -36.03 -30.99
C LYS A 72 -14.58 -35.27 -30.05
N ALA A 73 -15.88 -35.17 -30.39
CA ALA A 73 -16.81 -34.37 -29.57
C ALA A 73 -17.05 -34.94 -28.18
N ALA A 74 -17.25 -36.28 -28.10
CA ALA A 74 -17.39 -36.99 -26.83
C ALA A 74 -16.09 -36.92 -26.01
N LEU A 75 -14.93 -37.12 -26.63
CA LEU A 75 -13.62 -37.02 -25.96
C LEU A 75 -13.40 -35.61 -25.38
N THR A 76 -13.68 -34.56 -26.14
CA THR A 76 -13.51 -33.19 -25.65
C THR A 76 -14.35 -32.91 -24.39
N GLN A 77 -15.61 -33.38 -24.38
CA GLN A 77 -16.46 -33.23 -23.21
C GLN A 77 -15.99 -34.08 -22.02
N LEU A 78 -15.53 -35.31 -22.27
CA LEU A 78 -14.98 -36.20 -21.22
C LEU A 78 -13.71 -35.60 -20.60
N PHE A 79 -12.79 -35.12 -21.40
CA PHE A 79 -11.56 -34.44 -20.93
C PHE A 79 -11.86 -33.21 -20.12
N ASN A 80 -12.84 -32.37 -20.55
CA ASN A 80 -13.27 -31.22 -19.76
C ASN A 80 -13.82 -31.66 -18.39
N GLY A 81 -14.67 -32.70 -18.34
CA GLY A 81 -15.18 -33.25 -17.09
C GLY A 81 -14.07 -33.72 -16.14
N LEU A 82 -13.10 -34.47 -16.68
CA LEU A 82 -11.92 -34.97 -15.92
C LEU A 82 -11.06 -33.81 -15.43
N ARG A 83 -10.86 -32.75 -16.25
CA ARG A 83 -10.15 -31.53 -15.86
C ARG A 83 -10.84 -30.81 -14.69
N ILE A 84 -12.17 -30.62 -14.79
CA ILE A 84 -12.93 -29.96 -13.72
C ILE A 84 -12.85 -30.78 -12.43
N MET A 85 -12.97 -32.10 -12.52
CA MET A 85 -12.83 -33.01 -11.36
C MET A 85 -11.43 -32.94 -10.75
N SER A 86 -10.37 -32.87 -11.55
CA SER A 86 -9.00 -32.67 -11.08
C SER A 86 -8.86 -31.35 -10.30
N ARG A 87 -9.53 -30.28 -10.73
CA ARG A 87 -9.60 -29.00 -10.01
C ARG A 87 -10.40 -29.06 -8.71
N VAL A 88 -11.48 -29.84 -8.68
CA VAL A 88 -12.23 -30.11 -7.46
C VAL A 88 -11.38 -30.89 -6.47
N PHE A 89 -10.68 -31.94 -6.95
CA PHE A 89 -9.73 -32.71 -6.15
C PHE A 89 -8.67 -31.80 -5.52
N TYR A 90 -8.06 -30.92 -6.31
CA TYR A 90 -7.10 -29.90 -5.82
C TYR A 90 -7.68 -29.06 -4.69
N SER A 91 -8.91 -28.57 -4.86
CA SER A 91 -9.55 -27.71 -3.88
C SER A 91 -9.86 -28.41 -2.56
N LEU A 92 -10.29 -29.67 -2.63
CA LEU A 92 -10.61 -30.48 -1.45
C LEU A 92 -9.36 -30.92 -0.68
N ASN A 93 -8.22 -31.05 -1.35
CA ASN A 93 -6.95 -31.42 -0.75
C ASN A 93 -6.06 -30.20 -0.39
N TRP A 94 -6.50 -28.97 -0.67
CA TRP A 94 -5.66 -27.78 -0.48
C TRP A 94 -5.31 -27.48 0.99
N GLN A 95 -6.28 -27.61 1.90
CA GLN A 95 -6.07 -27.28 3.33
C GLN A 95 -5.35 -28.40 4.08
N THR A 96 -5.85 -29.60 3.96
CA THR A 96 -5.31 -30.87 4.53
C THR A 96 -5.71 -32.01 3.63
N ILE A 97 -4.95 -33.13 3.63
CA ILE A 97 -5.39 -34.35 2.95
C ILE A 97 -6.52 -34.98 3.76
N PRO A 98 -7.74 -35.18 3.19
CA PRO A 98 -8.77 -35.91 3.87
C PRO A 98 -8.50 -37.45 3.85
N GLU A 99 -8.84 -38.17 4.92
CA GLU A 99 -8.61 -39.60 5.10
C GLU A 99 -9.06 -40.43 3.89
N PHE A 100 -10.20 -40.10 3.28
CA PHE A 100 -10.69 -40.81 2.09
C PHE A 100 -9.71 -40.69 0.90
N PHE A 101 -9.11 -39.52 0.67
CA PHE A 101 -8.17 -39.36 -0.44
C PHE A 101 -6.82 -40.01 -0.15
N GLU A 102 -6.41 -40.05 1.10
CA GLU A 102 -5.24 -40.81 1.56
C GLU A 102 -5.44 -42.33 1.36
N ASP A 103 -6.54 -42.89 1.83
CA ASP A 103 -6.89 -44.30 1.68
C ASP A 103 -7.00 -44.74 0.22
N ASN A 104 -7.45 -43.84 -0.66
CA ASN A 104 -7.67 -44.15 -2.09
C ASN A 104 -6.59 -43.54 -3.00
N ILE A 105 -5.46 -43.09 -2.46
CA ILE A 105 -4.40 -42.42 -3.22
C ILE A 105 -3.91 -43.25 -4.42
N LYS A 106 -3.75 -44.54 -4.27
CA LYS A 106 -3.33 -45.42 -5.36
C LYS A 106 -4.27 -45.40 -6.56
N GLN A 107 -5.57 -45.31 -6.30
CA GLN A 107 -6.57 -45.28 -7.37
C GLN A 107 -6.50 -43.93 -8.12
N TRP A 108 -6.36 -42.82 -7.40
CA TRP A 108 -6.23 -41.52 -8.01
C TRP A 108 -4.93 -41.39 -8.81
N MET A 109 -3.80 -41.82 -8.25
CA MET A 109 -2.49 -41.73 -8.92
C MET A 109 -2.43 -42.59 -10.17
N ALA A 110 -3.03 -43.78 -10.17
CA ALA A 110 -3.13 -44.63 -11.36
C ALA A 110 -3.93 -43.96 -12.50
N GLN A 111 -5.01 -43.23 -12.15
CA GLN A 111 -5.78 -42.46 -13.16
C GLN A 111 -5.00 -41.25 -13.66
N PHE A 112 -4.36 -40.51 -12.78
CA PHE A 112 -3.51 -39.37 -13.15
C PHE A 112 -2.38 -39.80 -14.08
N GLN A 113 -1.68 -40.88 -13.76
CA GLN A 113 -0.63 -41.46 -14.60
C GLN A 113 -1.13 -41.82 -16.01
N LYS A 114 -2.31 -42.45 -16.11
CA LYS A 114 -2.93 -42.81 -17.40
C LYS A 114 -3.08 -41.55 -18.28
N PHE A 115 -3.54 -40.41 -17.75
CA PHE A 115 -3.76 -39.22 -18.52
C PHE A 115 -2.49 -38.39 -18.78
N LEU A 116 -1.47 -38.47 -17.94
CA LEU A 116 -0.16 -37.88 -18.21
C LEU A 116 0.51 -38.51 -19.45
N THR A 117 0.24 -39.77 -19.69
CA THR A 117 0.82 -40.51 -20.85
C THR A 117 -0.18 -40.69 -22.01
N TYR A 118 -1.36 -40.13 -21.90
CA TYR A 118 -2.41 -40.30 -22.91
C TYR A 118 -2.12 -39.48 -24.15
N THR A 119 -2.27 -40.11 -25.34
CA THR A 119 -2.18 -39.41 -26.62
C THR A 119 -3.34 -39.81 -27.51
N ASN A 120 -3.93 -38.88 -28.24
CA ASN A 120 -4.95 -39.16 -29.24
C ASN A 120 -4.89 -38.12 -30.39
N PRO A 121 -4.60 -38.52 -31.62
CA PRO A 121 -4.47 -37.61 -32.76
C PRO A 121 -5.73 -36.79 -33.04
N LEU A 122 -6.92 -37.25 -32.66
CA LEU A 122 -8.17 -36.48 -32.85
C LEU A 122 -8.27 -35.26 -31.93
N LEU A 123 -7.56 -35.25 -30.83
CA LEU A 123 -7.55 -34.13 -29.88
C LEU A 123 -6.36 -33.18 -30.09
N VAL A 124 -5.45 -33.53 -30.99
CA VAL A 124 -4.35 -32.64 -31.38
C VAL A 124 -4.83 -31.79 -32.56
N ASP A 125 -5.12 -30.52 -32.30
CA ASP A 125 -5.46 -29.58 -33.37
C ASP A 125 -4.17 -28.96 -33.90
N ALA A 126 -3.81 -29.29 -35.13
CA ALA A 126 -2.57 -28.82 -35.73
C ALA A 126 -2.67 -27.36 -36.22
N ASP A 127 -3.89 -26.88 -36.43
CA ASP A 127 -4.13 -25.52 -36.91
C ASP A 127 -4.33 -24.48 -35.79
N GLU A 128 -4.53 -24.91 -34.51
CA GLU A 128 -4.63 -24.03 -33.35
C GLU A 128 -3.28 -24.01 -32.60
N GLU A 129 -2.52 -22.91 -32.77
CA GLU A 129 -1.22 -22.74 -32.10
C GLU A 129 -1.36 -22.02 -30.73
N ASP A 130 -2.45 -21.27 -30.50
CA ASP A 130 -2.63 -20.39 -29.37
C ASP A 130 -3.45 -20.98 -28.22
N GLU A 131 -4.47 -21.79 -28.51
CA GLU A 131 -5.35 -22.36 -27.49
C GLU A 131 -4.94 -23.77 -27.06
N ALA A 132 -4.83 -23.96 -25.72
CA ALA A 132 -4.50 -25.26 -25.15
C ALA A 132 -5.61 -26.30 -25.41
N GLY A 133 -5.24 -27.44 -25.96
CA GLY A 133 -6.16 -28.53 -26.22
C GLY A 133 -6.66 -29.25 -24.96
N PRO A 134 -7.64 -30.14 -25.11
CA PRO A 134 -8.21 -30.90 -23.98
C PRO A 134 -7.19 -31.77 -23.22
N ILE A 135 -6.20 -32.30 -23.91
CA ILE A 135 -5.14 -33.14 -23.30
C ILE A 135 -4.25 -32.24 -22.44
N GLU A 136 -3.75 -31.14 -22.98
CA GLU A 136 -2.82 -30.21 -22.32
C GLU A 136 -3.45 -29.59 -21.07
N THR A 137 -4.73 -29.19 -21.17
CA THR A 137 -5.45 -28.61 -20.03
C THR A 137 -5.73 -29.61 -18.90
N LEU A 138 -5.99 -30.89 -19.25
CA LEU A 138 -6.13 -31.96 -18.24
C LEU A 138 -4.78 -32.30 -17.61
N GLN A 139 -3.73 -32.44 -18.42
CA GLN A 139 -2.38 -32.72 -17.91
C GLN A 139 -1.90 -31.62 -16.97
N ALA A 140 -2.08 -30.34 -17.31
CA ALA A 140 -1.75 -29.24 -16.43
C ALA A 140 -2.51 -29.30 -15.09
N ALA A 141 -3.82 -29.59 -15.12
CA ALA A 141 -4.62 -29.73 -13.91
C ALA A 141 -4.21 -30.94 -13.03
N ILE A 142 -3.74 -32.02 -13.66
CA ILE A 142 -3.18 -33.17 -12.94
C ILE A 142 -1.83 -32.81 -12.32
N ILE A 143 -0.94 -32.17 -13.06
CA ILE A 143 0.38 -31.76 -12.55
C ILE A 143 0.26 -30.79 -11.38
N ASP A 144 -0.72 -29.88 -11.39
CA ASP A 144 -1.02 -29.02 -10.24
C ASP A 144 -1.33 -29.85 -8.97
N ASN A 145 -2.09 -30.95 -9.11
CA ASN A 145 -2.36 -31.86 -8.00
C ASN A 145 -1.11 -32.58 -7.52
N LEU A 146 -0.27 -33.04 -8.44
CA LEU A 146 0.99 -33.70 -8.09
C LEU A 146 1.96 -32.74 -7.40
N ALA A 147 2.01 -31.49 -7.83
CA ALA A 147 2.79 -30.42 -7.18
C ALA A 147 2.29 -30.15 -5.75
N LEU A 148 0.96 -30.10 -5.56
CA LEU A 148 0.35 -29.97 -4.23
C LEU A 148 0.75 -31.12 -3.31
N TYR A 149 0.71 -32.37 -3.81
CA TYR A 149 1.09 -33.54 -3.03
C TYR A 149 2.60 -33.58 -2.76
N ALA A 150 3.43 -33.26 -3.72
CA ALA A 150 4.88 -33.15 -3.54
C ALA A 150 5.28 -32.05 -2.53
N ASP A 151 4.48 -30.98 -2.41
CA ASP A 151 4.75 -29.91 -1.45
C ASP A 151 4.21 -30.20 -0.04
N LYS A 152 3.00 -30.74 0.09
CA LYS A 152 2.30 -30.83 1.38
C LYS A 152 2.14 -32.24 1.95
N TYR A 153 2.12 -33.27 1.10
CA TYR A 153 1.77 -34.64 1.47
C TYR A 153 2.84 -35.62 0.98
N GLU A 154 4.05 -35.32 1.36
CA GLU A 154 5.24 -36.02 0.86
C GLU A 154 5.27 -37.50 1.20
N GLU A 155 4.96 -37.88 2.45
CA GLU A 155 4.98 -39.28 2.92
C GLU A 155 4.04 -40.14 2.09
N GLU A 156 2.85 -39.66 1.81
CA GLU A 156 1.83 -40.33 1.04
C GLU A 156 2.18 -40.42 -0.45
N PHE A 157 2.86 -39.36 -0.96
CA PHE A 157 3.20 -39.23 -2.38
C PHE A 157 4.52 -39.90 -2.75
N GLN A 158 5.42 -40.12 -1.81
CA GLN A 158 6.76 -40.68 -2.06
C GLN A 158 6.78 -41.95 -2.94
N PRO A 159 5.87 -42.95 -2.79
CA PRO A 159 5.86 -44.14 -3.61
C PRO A 159 5.61 -43.87 -5.11
N PHE A 160 4.97 -42.77 -5.46
CA PHE A 160 4.59 -42.41 -6.83
C PHE A 160 5.55 -41.40 -7.46
N LEU A 161 6.34 -40.69 -6.64
CA LEU A 161 7.18 -39.59 -7.06
C LEU A 161 8.13 -39.94 -8.22
N PRO A 162 8.90 -41.04 -8.25
CA PRO A 162 9.84 -41.32 -9.34
C PRO A 162 9.15 -41.45 -10.70
N GLU A 163 8.04 -42.15 -10.75
CA GLU A 163 7.31 -42.43 -11.99
C GLU A 163 6.61 -41.17 -12.50
N MET A 164 5.97 -40.41 -11.61
CA MET A 164 5.33 -39.15 -11.96
C MET A 164 6.35 -38.11 -12.43
N THR A 165 7.50 -38.01 -11.78
CA THR A 165 8.61 -37.14 -12.22
C THR A 165 9.10 -37.52 -13.62
N GLN A 166 9.24 -38.79 -13.92
CA GLN A 166 9.65 -39.23 -15.26
C GLN A 166 8.61 -38.89 -16.34
N ASN A 167 7.32 -39.06 -16.05
CA ASN A 167 6.25 -38.68 -16.97
C ASN A 167 6.23 -37.16 -17.23
N ILE A 168 6.34 -36.34 -16.17
CA ILE A 168 6.39 -34.89 -16.31
C ILE A 168 7.64 -34.42 -17.05
N TRP A 169 8.79 -35.05 -16.79
CA TRP A 169 10.01 -34.83 -17.56
C TRP A 169 9.76 -35.08 -19.05
N SER A 170 9.18 -36.25 -19.39
CA SER A 170 8.89 -36.59 -20.78
C SER A 170 7.93 -35.60 -21.46
N ILE A 171 6.95 -35.08 -20.71
CA ILE A 171 6.07 -34.02 -21.19
C ILE A 171 6.87 -32.76 -21.49
N LEU A 172 7.67 -32.27 -20.54
CA LEU A 172 8.41 -31.01 -20.66
C LEU A 172 9.41 -31.03 -21.83
N THR A 173 10.09 -32.15 -22.04
CA THR A 173 11.07 -32.30 -23.14
C THR A 173 10.42 -32.53 -24.51
N ALA A 174 9.19 -33.08 -24.55
CA ALA A 174 8.43 -33.25 -25.79
C ALA A 174 7.60 -32.02 -26.18
N THR A 175 7.38 -31.10 -25.28
CA THR A 175 6.51 -29.93 -25.46
C THR A 175 7.22 -28.85 -26.28
N GLY A 176 6.58 -28.39 -27.36
CA GLY A 176 7.11 -27.32 -28.21
C GLY A 176 6.98 -25.91 -27.59
N GLN A 177 7.37 -24.91 -28.40
CA GLN A 177 7.40 -23.51 -27.96
C GLN A 177 6.08 -22.74 -28.22
N GLN A 178 5.05 -23.39 -28.78
CA GLN A 178 3.75 -22.78 -29.09
C GLN A 178 3.04 -22.34 -27.80
N ALA A 179 2.25 -21.26 -27.88
CA ALA A 179 1.55 -20.65 -26.74
C ALA A 179 0.55 -21.63 -26.06
N LYS A 180 -0.04 -22.52 -26.82
CA LYS A 180 -0.96 -23.56 -26.30
C LYS A 180 -0.36 -24.45 -25.20
N TYR A 181 0.95 -24.55 -25.12
CA TYR A 181 1.63 -25.36 -24.12
C TYR A 181 2.09 -24.56 -22.89
N ASP A 182 1.83 -23.26 -22.81
CA ASP A 182 2.38 -22.39 -21.77
C ASP A 182 1.99 -22.82 -20.36
N THR A 183 0.70 -23.07 -20.15
CA THR A 183 0.20 -23.54 -18.84
C THR A 183 0.78 -24.90 -18.46
N LEU A 184 0.87 -25.81 -19.42
CA LEU A 184 1.41 -27.15 -19.18
C LEU A 184 2.89 -27.10 -18.81
N SER A 185 3.70 -26.35 -19.57
CA SER A 185 5.13 -26.19 -19.29
C SER A 185 5.38 -25.48 -17.96
N ALA A 186 4.61 -24.42 -17.67
CA ALA A 186 4.73 -23.69 -16.41
C ALA A 186 4.39 -24.58 -15.20
N THR A 187 3.31 -25.36 -15.27
CA THR A 187 2.93 -26.28 -14.17
C THR A 187 3.93 -27.40 -14.01
N GLY A 188 4.47 -27.94 -15.12
CA GLY A 188 5.53 -28.94 -15.08
C GLY A 188 6.80 -28.44 -14.40
N MET A 189 7.25 -27.23 -14.73
CA MET A 189 8.39 -26.59 -14.07
C MET A 189 8.13 -26.28 -12.60
N LYS A 190 6.91 -25.84 -12.24
CA LYS A 190 6.52 -25.65 -10.83
C LYS A 190 6.59 -26.96 -10.04
N PHE A 191 6.16 -28.08 -10.63
CA PHE A 191 6.31 -29.40 -9.99
C PHE A 191 7.80 -29.73 -9.78
N LEU A 192 8.66 -29.55 -10.78
CA LEU A 192 10.09 -29.79 -10.62
C LEU A 192 10.71 -28.88 -9.53
N THR A 193 10.27 -27.61 -9.47
CA THR A 193 10.68 -26.67 -8.43
C THR A 193 10.32 -27.16 -7.04
N SER A 194 9.10 -27.71 -6.88
CA SER A 194 8.62 -28.19 -5.58
C SER A 194 9.43 -29.39 -5.05
N ILE A 195 9.97 -30.22 -5.93
CA ILE A 195 10.78 -31.39 -5.53
C ILE A 195 12.27 -31.06 -5.41
N VAL A 196 12.84 -30.29 -6.33
CA VAL A 196 14.29 -29.98 -6.30
C VAL A 196 14.70 -29.08 -5.12
N SER A 197 13.78 -28.26 -4.64
CA SER A 197 14.01 -27.40 -3.47
C SER A 197 14.00 -28.16 -2.14
N LYS A 198 13.56 -29.41 -2.11
CA LYS A 198 13.46 -30.23 -0.89
C LYS A 198 14.73 -31.06 -0.69
N LYS A 199 15.37 -30.90 0.46
CA LYS A 199 16.63 -31.57 0.79
C LYS A 199 16.58 -33.10 0.75
N TRP A 200 15.47 -33.70 1.10
CA TRP A 200 15.32 -35.16 1.13
C TRP A 200 15.15 -35.77 -0.26
N HIS A 201 14.92 -34.97 -1.31
CA HIS A 201 14.94 -35.46 -2.70
C HIS A 201 16.29 -35.18 -3.38
N GLU A 202 17.29 -34.66 -2.67
CA GLU A 202 18.61 -34.30 -3.19
C GLU A 202 19.25 -35.46 -3.98
N ALA A 203 19.16 -36.70 -3.49
CA ALA A 203 19.73 -37.85 -4.15
C ALA A 203 19.18 -38.12 -5.57
N MET A 204 17.99 -37.67 -5.90
CA MET A 204 17.42 -37.80 -7.26
C MET A 204 18.14 -36.93 -8.26
N PHE A 205 18.63 -35.78 -7.81
CA PHE A 205 19.25 -34.74 -8.66
C PHE A 205 20.78 -34.75 -8.62
N GLN A 206 21.39 -35.51 -7.71
CA GLN A 206 22.85 -35.69 -7.60
C GLN A 206 23.47 -36.58 -8.65
N GLN A 207 22.68 -37.32 -9.44
CA GLN A 207 23.19 -38.18 -10.50
C GLN A 207 23.86 -37.33 -11.60
N ASP A 208 24.99 -37.83 -12.13
CA ASP A 208 25.76 -37.14 -13.15
C ASP A 208 24.89 -36.70 -14.34
N GLY A 209 24.95 -35.44 -14.69
CA GLY A 209 24.26 -34.90 -15.85
C GLY A 209 22.80 -34.43 -15.63
N ILE A 210 22.11 -34.87 -14.58
CA ILE A 210 20.69 -34.49 -14.39
C ILE A 210 20.49 -32.97 -14.27
N LEU A 211 21.26 -32.29 -13.42
CA LEU A 211 21.16 -30.84 -13.31
C LEU A 211 21.49 -30.14 -14.64
N LYS A 212 22.49 -30.64 -15.38
CA LYS A 212 22.83 -30.10 -16.70
C LYS A 212 21.69 -30.26 -17.68
N ASN A 213 21.08 -31.45 -17.73
CA ASN A 213 19.94 -31.71 -18.62
C ASN A 213 18.73 -30.83 -18.26
N ILE A 214 18.44 -30.60 -16.96
CA ILE A 214 17.39 -29.67 -16.54
C ILE A 214 17.68 -28.25 -17.07
N CYS A 215 18.91 -27.80 -16.93
CA CYS A 215 19.34 -26.49 -17.40
C CYS A 215 19.20 -26.36 -18.91
N GLU A 216 19.67 -27.35 -19.66
CA GLU A 216 19.81 -27.35 -21.13
C GLU A 216 18.45 -27.60 -21.82
N GLU A 217 17.73 -28.63 -21.40
CA GLU A 217 16.51 -29.07 -22.09
C GLU A 217 15.24 -28.39 -21.61
N ILE A 218 15.21 -27.86 -20.35
CA ILE A 218 14.02 -27.29 -19.77
C ILE A 218 14.19 -25.79 -19.49
N VAL A 219 15.21 -25.37 -18.72
CA VAL A 219 15.34 -23.99 -18.27
C VAL A 219 15.59 -23.03 -19.43
N ILE A 220 16.66 -23.24 -20.19
CA ILE A 220 17.08 -22.33 -21.26
C ILE A 220 16.01 -22.13 -22.34
N PRO A 221 15.38 -23.19 -22.89
CA PRO A 221 14.32 -23.02 -23.89
C PRO A 221 13.08 -22.30 -23.38
N ASN A 222 12.72 -22.45 -22.10
CA ASN A 222 11.53 -21.82 -21.52
C ASN A 222 11.81 -20.42 -20.94
N LEU A 223 13.08 -20.05 -20.77
CA LEU A 223 13.50 -18.72 -20.30
C LEU A 223 13.71 -17.76 -21.46
N THR A 224 14.12 -18.23 -22.63
CA THR A 224 14.31 -17.42 -23.84
C THR A 224 12.99 -16.87 -24.34
N LEU A 225 12.96 -15.59 -24.68
CA LEU A 225 11.77 -14.93 -25.25
C LEU A 225 11.43 -15.52 -26.64
N ARG A 226 10.15 -15.59 -26.93
CA ARG A 226 9.58 -16.07 -28.18
C ARG A 226 8.96 -14.92 -28.97
N GLU A 227 8.56 -15.17 -30.19
CA GLU A 227 7.83 -14.21 -31.03
C GLU A 227 6.56 -13.70 -30.32
N SER A 228 5.78 -14.60 -29.73
CA SER A 228 4.58 -14.21 -28.95
C SER A 228 4.86 -13.31 -27.74
N ASP A 229 6.05 -13.39 -27.15
CA ASP A 229 6.43 -12.51 -26.05
C ASP A 229 6.84 -11.12 -26.56
N THR A 230 7.45 -11.04 -27.76
CA THR A 230 7.76 -9.78 -28.45
C THR A 230 6.50 -9.11 -28.99
N ASP A 231 5.56 -9.89 -29.53
CA ASP A 231 4.25 -9.39 -29.98
C ASP A 231 3.48 -8.79 -28.81
N LEU A 232 3.44 -9.46 -27.66
CA LEU A 232 2.81 -8.92 -26.45
C LEU A 232 3.44 -7.60 -25.99
N PHE A 233 4.78 -7.49 -26.10
CA PHE A 233 5.50 -6.25 -25.76
C PHE A 233 5.12 -5.09 -26.68
N GLU A 234 4.86 -5.35 -27.96
CA GLU A 234 4.54 -4.34 -28.97
C GLU A 234 3.03 -4.03 -29.02
N ASP A 235 2.17 -5.05 -29.02
CA ASP A 235 0.73 -4.93 -29.28
C ASP A 235 -0.08 -4.66 -28.01
N ASP A 236 0.32 -5.22 -26.84
CA ASP A 236 -0.35 -4.99 -25.56
C ASP A 236 0.66 -4.67 -24.45
N PRO A 237 1.29 -3.49 -24.51
CA PRO A 237 2.33 -3.08 -23.57
C PRO A 237 1.81 -2.97 -22.13
N VAL A 238 0.52 -2.70 -21.91
CA VAL A 238 -0.09 -2.61 -20.57
C VAL A 238 -0.15 -3.99 -19.92
N GLU A 239 -0.58 -5.01 -20.67
CA GLU A 239 -0.59 -6.39 -20.19
C GLU A 239 0.83 -6.92 -19.95
N TYR A 240 1.79 -6.59 -20.82
CA TYR A 240 3.20 -6.93 -20.64
C TYR A 240 3.73 -6.39 -19.29
N ILE A 241 3.49 -5.12 -19.00
CA ILE A 241 3.90 -4.48 -17.75
C ILE A 241 3.21 -5.14 -16.55
N ARG A 242 1.91 -5.40 -16.65
CA ARG A 242 1.15 -6.05 -15.58
C ARG A 242 1.72 -7.42 -15.25
N ARG A 243 2.10 -8.20 -16.25
CA ARG A 243 2.73 -9.51 -16.05
C ARG A 243 4.09 -9.38 -15.40
N ASP A 244 4.97 -8.55 -15.94
CA ASP A 244 6.37 -8.55 -15.55
C ASP A 244 6.69 -7.68 -14.32
N ILE A 245 6.15 -6.45 -14.22
CA ILE A 245 6.42 -5.54 -13.08
C ILE A 245 5.53 -5.84 -11.88
N GLU A 246 4.24 -6.05 -12.08
CA GLU A 246 3.28 -6.27 -11.00
C GLU A 246 3.28 -7.71 -10.49
N GLY A 247 3.91 -8.61 -11.24
CA GLY A 247 4.08 -10.01 -10.86
C GLY A 247 2.83 -10.86 -11.00
N SER A 248 1.95 -10.52 -11.97
CA SER A 248 0.85 -11.39 -12.41
C SER A 248 1.33 -12.50 -13.35
N ASP A 249 2.64 -12.55 -13.61
CA ASP A 249 3.32 -13.51 -14.46
C ASP A 249 3.52 -14.90 -13.85
N SER A 250 2.91 -15.17 -12.68
CA SER A 250 3.12 -16.42 -11.93
C SER A 250 2.94 -17.71 -12.74
N ASP A 251 2.23 -17.63 -13.86
CA ASP A 251 1.88 -18.75 -14.71
C ASP A 251 2.56 -18.73 -16.08
N THR A 252 3.54 -17.82 -16.30
CA THR A 252 4.33 -17.81 -17.54
C THR A 252 5.47 -18.82 -17.49
N ARG A 253 5.86 -19.32 -18.67
CA ARG A 253 7.02 -20.21 -18.79
C ARG A 253 8.29 -19.58 -18.26
N ARG A 254 8.56 -18.34 -18.67
CA ARG A 254 9.77 -17.62 -18.28
C ARG A 254 9.89 -17.46 -16.77
N ARG A 255 8.80 -17.14 -16.11
CA ARG A 255 8.76 -17.06 -14.64
C ARG A 255 8.97 -18.41 -13.98
N ALA A 256 8.32 -19.45 -14.48
CA ALA A 256 8.47 -20.81 -13.96
C ALA A 256 9.92 -21.32 -14.15
N ALA A 257 10.57 -20.99 -15.26
CA ALA A 257 11.99 -21.31 -15.50
C ALA A 257 12.92 -20.59 -14.51
N VAL A 258 12.68 -19.28 -14.27
CA VAL A 258 13.43 -18.52 -13.26
C VAL A 258 13.24 -19.12 -11.86
N ASP A 259 12.03 -19.47 -11.51
CA ASP A 259 11.73 -20.06 -10.19
C ASP A 259 12.33 -21.47 -10.04
N LEU A 260 12.42 -22.23 -11.14
CA LEU A 260 13.12 -23.54 -11.15
C LEU A 260 14.64 -23.35 -10.91
N VAL A 261 15.28 -22.36 -11.55
CA VAL A 261 16.69 -22.03 -11.26
C VAL A 261 16.88 -21.69 -9.78
N LYS A 262 16.03 -20.84 -9.23
CA LYS A 262 16.09 -20.49 -7.81
C LYS A 262 15.88 -21.70 -6.91
N GLY A 263 14.91 -22.56 -7.25
CA GLY A 263 14.66 -23.81 -6.53
C GLY A 263 15.87 -24.75 -6.52
N MET A 264 16.54 -24.91 -7.68
CA MET A 264 17.78 -25.69 -7.78
C MET A 264 18.90 -25.08 -6.94
N CYS A 265 19.01 -23.76 -6.88
CA CYS A 265 20.05 -23.06 -6.11
C CYS A 265 19.89 -23.27 -4.58
N ILE A 266 18.75 -23.69 -4.08
CA ILE A 266 18.56 -23.96 -2.65
C ILE A 266 19.49 -25.10 -2.17
N ASN A 267 19.58 -26.19 -2.94
CA ASN A 267 20.36 -27.36 -2.57
C ASN A 267 21.63 -27.55 -3.42
N PHE A 268 21.69 -26.99 -4.63
CA PHE A 268 22.75 -27.24 -5.61
C PHE A 268 23.40 -25.95 -6.12
N GLN A 269 23.45 -24.90 -5.32
CA GLN A 269 23.87 -23.57 -5.76
C GLN A 269 25.18 -23.55 -6.55
N GLY A 270 26.24 -24.18 -6.03
CA GLY A 270 27.55 -24.21 -6.72
C GLY A 270 27.49 -24.88 -8.10
N GLY A 271 26.96 -26.10 -8.18
CA GLY A 271 26.88 -26.86 -9.43
C GLY A 271 26.00 -26.18 -10.49
N VAL A 272 24.84 -25.67 -10.08
CA VAL A 272 23.94 -24.92 -10.98
C VAL A 272 24.57 -23.62 -11.46
N THR A 273 25.24 -22.89 -10.57
CA THR A 273 25.92 -21.65 -10.94
C THR A 273 27.05 -21.90 -11.94
N ASP A 274 27.84 -22.95 -11.75
CA ASP A 274 28.93 -23.29 -12.67
C ASP A 274 28.39 -23.68 -14.06
N ILE A 275 27.35 -24.52 -14.12
CA ILE A 275 26.66 -24.89 -15.36
C ILE A 275 26.12 -23.63 -16.06
N MET A 276 25.40 -22.79 -15.35
CA MET A 276 24.76 -21.59 -15.93
C MET A 276 25.80 -20.54 -16.37
N LYS A 277 26.92 -20.40 -15.67
CA LYS A 277 28.02 -19.52 -16.11
C LYS A 277 28.58 -19.92 -17.46
N GLU A 278 28.70 -21.23 -17.75
CA GLU A 278 29.13 -21.72 -19.05
C GLU A 278 28.13 -21.26 -20.14
N TYR A 279 26.83 -21.46 -19.93
CA TYR A 279 25.81 -21.04 -20.90
C TYR A 279 25.73 -19.51 -21.05
N ILE A 280 25.80 -18.74 -19.97
CA ILE A 280 25.88 -17.29 -20.02
C ILE A 280 27.06 -16.84 -20.87
N GLY A 281 28.23 -17.41 -20.64
CA GLY A 281 29.42 -17.12 -21.46
C GLY A 281 29.23 -17.40 -22.94
N GLN A 282 28.63 -18.53 -23.29
CA GLN A 282 28.35 -18.89 -24.69
C GLN A 282 27.32 -17.92 -25.32
N MET A 283 26.24 -17.58 -24.61
CA MET A 283 25.20 -16.66 -25.08
C MET A 283 25.77 -15.24 -25.28
N LEU A 284 26.63 -14.77 -24.40
CA LEU A 284 27.28 -13.46 -24.54
C LEU A 284 28.23 -13.44 -25.74
N GLN A 285 28.97 -14.51 -25.97
CA GLN A 285 29.82 -14.64 -27.18
C GLN A 285 28.99 -14.65 -28.47
N GLN A 286 27.82 -15.30 -28.47
CA GLN A 286 26.89 -15.26 -29.60
C GLN A 286 26.38 -13.83 -29.85
N TYR A 287 26.04 -13.11 -28.80
CA TYR A 287 25.62 -11.71 -28.89
C TYR A 287 26.75 -10.83 -29.42
N GLU A 288 27.99 -10.95 -28.93
CA GLU A 288 29.14 -10.18 -29.40
C GLU A 288 29.45 -10.41 -30.89
N ALA A 289 29.20 -11.62 -31.38
CA ALA A 289 29.42 -11.98 -32.78
C ALA A 289 28.44 -11.28 -33.75
N ASP A 290 27.17 -11.16 -33.37
CA ASP A 290 26.12 -10.43 -34.09
C ASP A 290 25.03 -9.94 -33.12
N PRO A 291 25.16 -8.73 -32.59
CA PRO A 291 24.19 -8.22 -31.62
C PRO A 291 22.75 -8.10 -32.14
N ALA A 292 22.59 -7.77 -33.42
CA ALA A 292 21.27 -7.59 -34.01
C ALA A 292 20.51 -8.93 -34.17
N ALA A 293 21.19 -9.98 -34.52
CA ALA A 293 20.62 -11.31 -34.70
C ALA A 293 20.45 -12.07 -33.35
N ASN A 294 21.35 -11.82 -32.39
CA ASN A 294 21.44 -12.62 -31.15
C ASN A 294 21.09 -11.88 -29.87
N TRP A 295 20.31 -10.80 -29.95
CA TRP A 295 19.88 -10.02 -28.74
C TRP A 295 19.12 -10.85 -27.72
N LEU A 296 18.35 -11.89 -28.17
CA LEU A 296 17.66 -12.83 -27.29
C LEU A 296 18.62 -13.61 -26.37
N ALA A 297 19.82 -13.92 -26.85
CA ALA A 297 20.84 -14.60 -26.07
C ALA A 297 21.35 -13.71 -24.92
N LYS A 298 21.52 -12.42 -25.17
CA LYS A 298 21.89 -11.46 -24.12
C LYS A 298 20.76 -11.25 -23.12
N ASP A 299 19.52 -11.13 -23.58
CA ASP A 299 18.34 -11.01 -22.71
C ASP A 299 18.21 -12.24 -21.77
N ALA A 300 18.37 -13.44 -22.32
CA ALA A 300 18.39 -14.68 -21.54
C ALA A 300 19.54 -14.70 -20.52
N SER A 301 20.73 -14.22 -20.90
CA SER A 301 21.88 -14.11 -19.99
C SER A 301 21.61 -13.18 -18.82
N ILE A 302 21.04 -11.99 -19.07
CA ILE A 302 20.66 -11.05 -18.01
C ILE A 302 19.65 -11.68 -17.06
N THR A 303 18.66 -12.37 -17.61
CA THR A 303 17.60 -13.03 -16.81
C THR A 303 18.15 -14.19 -15.97
N LEU A 304 19.11 -14.96 -16.50
CA LEU A 304 19.81 -15.99 -15.72
C LEU A 304 20.63 -15.40 -14.58
N VAL A 305 21.35 -14.30 -14.82
CA VAL A 305 22.10 -13.61 -13.76
C VAL A 305 21.14 -13.12 -12.66
N LEU A 306 20.00 -12.54 -13.04
CA LEU A 306 18.94 -12.16 -12.07
C LEU A 306 18.45 -13.37 -11.25
N ALA A 307 18.24 -14.53 -11.90
CA ALA A 307 17.79 -15.74 -11.23
C ALA A 307 18.81 -16.32 -10.24
N LEU A 308 20.09 -16.32 -10.62
CA LEU A 308 21.21 -16.88 -9.84
C LEU A 308 21.64 -15.97 -8.68
N ALA A 309 21.66 -14.66 -8.92
CA ALA A 309 22.21 -13.71 -7.96
C ALA A 309 21.24 -13.33 -6.86
N VAL A 310 19.93 -13.26 -7.15
CA VAL A 310 18.93 -12.79 -6.18
C VAL A 310 18.61 -13.85 -5.15
N GLN A 311 18.86 -13.53 -3.87
CA GLN A 311 18.45 -14.33 -2.72
C GLN A 311 17.36 -13.57 -1.95
N GLY A 312 16.12 -14.07 -1.96
CA GLY A 312 14.99 -13.48 -1.24
C GLY A 312 14.07 -12.58 -2.09
N SER A 313 13.24 -11.79 -1.42
CA SER A 313 12.25 -10.93 -2.08
C SER A 313 12.89 -9.63 -2.60
N THR A 314 12.49 -9.20 -3.80
CA THR A 314 12.99 -7.96 -4.42
C THR A 314 11.94 -6.85 -4.52
N LYS A 315 10.68 -7.11 -4.10
CA LYS A 315 9.55 -6.21 -4.36
C LYS A 315 9.71 -4.82 -3.72
N ALA A 316 9.95 -4.75 -2.43
CA ALA A 316 10.03 -3.47 -1.72
C ALA A 316 11.37 -2.75 -1.91
N HIS A 317 12.47 -3.43 -1.63
CA HIS A 317 13.80 -2.79 -1.51
C HIS A 317 14.81 -3.18 -2.60
N GLY A 318 14.44 -4.03 -3.56
CA GLY A 318 15.39 -4.69 -4.46
C GLY A 318 16.06 -5.89 -3.80
N ALA A 319 17.13 -6.39 -4.39
CA ALA A 319 17.88 -7.48 -3.80
C ALA A 319 18.61 -7.03 -2.52
N THR A 320 18.15 -7.53 -1.37
CA THR A 320 18.76 -7.24 -0.07
C THR A 320 19.91 -8.20 0.25
N SER A 321 19.93 -9.35 -0.38
CA SER A 321 21.03 -10.31 -0.34
C SER A 321 21.28 -10.90 -1.73
N THR A 322 22.55 -11.10 -2.04
CA THR A 322 23.00 -11.66 -3.32
C THR A 322 23.90 -12.87 -3.07
N SER A 323 23.99 -13.73 -4.08
CA SER A 323 24.91 -14.87 -4.07
C SER A 323 26.34 -14.39 -4.26
N ASP A 324 27.25 -14.84 -3.40
CA ASP A 324 28.69 -14.56 -3.55
C ASP A 324 29.32 -15.26 -4.76
N LEU A 325 28.61 -16.18 -5.41
CA LEU A 325 29.07 -16.89 -6.59
C LEU A 325 28.90 -16.10 -7.90
N VAL A 326 28.18 -14.97 -7.87
CA VAL A 326 27.90 -14.13 -9.04
C VAL A 326 28.35 -12.71 -8.76
N ASP A 327 29.32 -12.21 -9.55
CA ASP A 327 29.76 -10.82 -9.47
C ASP A 327 28.78 -9.92 -10.22
N VAL A 328 27.82 -9.38 -9.48
CA VAL A 328 26.76 -8.51 -10.01
C VAL A 328 27.31 -7.18 -10.50
N MET A 329 28.34 -6.62 -9.82
CA MET A 329 28.91 -5.31 -10.16
C MET A 329 29.79 -5.38 -11.41
N ASP A 330 30.56 -6.47 -11.59
CA ASP A 330 31.28 -6.71 -12.82
C ASP A 330 30.32 -6.88 -14.01
N PHE A 331 29.26 -7.67 -13.85
CA PHE A 331 28.25 -7.84 -14.89
C PHE A 331 27.53 -6.51 -15.21
N LEU A 332 27.23 -5.69 -14.21
CA LEU A 332 26.70 -4.35 -14.41
C LEU A 332 27.64 -3.51 -15.30
N GLY A 333 28.91 -3.45 -14.95
CA GLY A 333 29.92 -2.64 -15.67
C GLY A 333 30.20 -3.10 -17.09
N THR A 334 30.28 -4.43 -17.31
CA THR A 334 30.67 -5.02 -18.59
C THR A 334 29.49 -5.26 -19.53
N GLN A 335 28.29 -5.54 -19.04
CA GLN A 335 27.17 -5.97 -19.88
C GLN A 335 25.99 -5.00 -19.89
N ILE A 336 25.68 -4.34 -18.75
CA ILE A 336 24.46 -3.53 -18.62
C ILE A 336 24.73 -2.06 -19.00
N ILE A 337 25.78 -1.44 -18.45
CA ILE A 337 26.08 -0.03 -18.72
C ILE A 337 26.32 0.20 -20.23
N PRO A 338 27.11 -0.63 -20.94
CA PRO A 338 27.29 -0.46 -22.38
C PRO A 338 25.98 -0.57 -23.18
N GLU A 339 25.07 -1.48 -22.77
CA GLU A 339 23.77 -1.66 -23.43
C GLU A 339 22.89 -0.42 -23.34
N LEU A 340 22.89 0.24 -22.18
CA LEU A 340 22.12 1.45 -21.95
C LEU A 340 22.72 2.70 -22.62
N GLY A 341 24.02 2.71 -22.90
CA GLY A 341 24.77 3.87 -23.41
C GLY A 341 24.98 3.93 -24.91
N ASN A 342 25.16 2.80 -25.59
CA ASN A 342 25.76 2.76 -26.91
C ASN A 342 24.80 2.75 -28.11
N ALA A 343 23.53 2.39 -27.91
CA ALA A 343 22.56 2.27 -29.00
C ALA A 343 21.59 3.46 -29.04
N GLY A 344 20.83 3.62 -30.13
CA GLY A 344 19.70 4.52 -30.19
C GLY A 344 18.65 4.14 -29.14
N PRO A 345 17.79 5.06 -28.68
CA PRO A 345 16.80 4.74 -27.67
C PRO A 345 15.82 3.65 -28.09
N ASP A 346 15.53 3.53 -29.40
CA ASP A 346 14.61 2.54 -29.96
C ASP A 346 15.28 1.26 -30.47
N ASP A 347 16.62 1.15 -30.38
CA ASP A 347 17.30 -0.07 -30.76
C ASP A 347 17.10 -1.15 -29.67
N MET A 348 16.51 -2.27 -29.98
CA MET A 348 16.23 -3.39 -29.08
C MET A 348 15.55 -2.96 -27.75
N PRO A 349 14.37 -2.35 -27.79
CA PRO A 349 13.76 -1.74 -26.61
C PRO A 349 13.46 -2.76 -25.50
N LEU A 350 13.19 -4.03 -25.86
CA LEU A 350 12.97 -5.11 -24.91
C LEU A 350 14.26 -5.45 -24.12
N LEU A 351 15.39 -5.55 -24.79
CA LEU A 351 16.69 -5.80 -24.14
C LEU A 351 17.06 -4.66 -23.19
N LYS A 352 16.77 -3.41 -23.58
CA LYS A 352 16.95 -2.24 -22.71
C LYS A 352 16.02 -2.29 -21.50
N ALA A 353 14.77 -2.69 -21.68
CA ALA A 353 13.83 -2.87 -20.58
C ALA A 353 14.37 -3.91 -19.57
N THR A 354 14.87 -5.05 -20.05
CA THR A 354 15.49 -6.07 -19.19
C THR A 354 16.75 -5.55 -18.49
N SER A 355 17.56 -4.73 -19.16
CA SER A 355 18.73 -4.08 -18.58
C SER A 355 18.34 -3.09 -17.47
N VAL A 356 17.31 -2.28 -17.69
CA VAL A 356 16.76 -1.37 -16.67
C VAL A 356 16.16 -2.15 -15.48
N LYS A 357 15.52 -3.30 -15.74
CA LYS A 357 15.05 -4.22 -14.69
C LYS A 357 16.22 -4.73 -13.83
N PHE A 358 17.35 -5.04 -14.43
CA PHE A 358 18.56 -5.42 -13.70
C PHE A 358 19.00 -4.31 -12.74
N LEU A 359 19.09 -3.06 -13.20
CA LEU A 359 19.40 -1.91 -12.35
C LEU A 359 18.42 -1.77 -11.18
N SER A 360 17.12 -1.81 -11.47
CA SER A 360 16.07 -1.72 -10.45
C SER A 360 16.19 -2.84 -9.41
N THR A 361 16.60 -4.04 -9.83
CA THR A 361 16.73 -5.20 -8.94
C THR A 361 17.91 -5.03 -7.99
N PHE A 362 19.06 -4.63 -8.49
CA PHE A 362 20.29 -4.52 -7.70
C PHE A 362 20.59 -3.09 -7.19
N ARG A 363 19.60 -2.21 -7.22
CA ARG A 363 19.74 -0.79 -6.85
C ARG A 363 20.36 -0.55 -5.48
N GLN A 364 20.19 -1.46 -4.50
CA GLN A 364 20.79 -1.33 -3.17
C GLN A 364 22.33 -1.40 -3.17
N MET A 365 22.91 -2.03 -4.20
CA MET A 365 24.36 -2.14 -4.38
C MET A 365 24.97 -0.89 -5.03
N LEU A 366 24.13 0.01 -5.60
CA LEU A 366 24.59 1.21 -6.29
C LEU A 366 24.95 2.30 -5.27
N GLU A 367 26.13 2.87 -5.45
CA GLU A 367 26.56 4.08 -4.74
C GLU A 367 26.22 5.33 -5.59
N PRO A 368 26.18 6.55 -4.99
CA PRO A 368 25.83 7.78 -5.70
C PRO A 368 26.64 8.01 -7.01
N ALA A 369 27.92 7.62 -7.02
CA ALA A 369 28.77 7.72 -8.21
C ALA A 369 28.28 6.84 -9.37
N HIS A 370 27.84 5.60 -9.09
CA HIS A 370 27.27 4.73 -10.12
C HIS A 370 25.96 5.29 -10.66
N ILE A 371 25.12 5.84 -9.76
CA ILE A 371 23.84 6.45 -10.15
C ILE A 371 24.07 7.68 -11.03
N GLN A 372 25.07 8.50 -10.70
CA GLN A 372 25.46 9.67 -11.51
C GLN A 372 25.88 9.27 -12.94
N GLU A 373 26.62 8.18 -13.07
CA GLU A 373 27.07 7.67 -14.38
C GLU A 373 25.89 7.11 -15.21
N LEU A 374 24.93 6.46 -14.57
CA LEU A 374 23.78 5.83 -15.21
C LEU A 374 22.68 6.81 -15.64
N MET A 375 22.48 7.90 -14.89
CA MET A 375 21.35 8.83 -15.10
C MET A 375 21.27 9.42 -16.51
N PRO A 376 22.37 9.88 -17.16
CA PRO A 376 22.28 10.39 -18.53
C PRO A 376 21.77 9.34 -19.54
N GLY A 377 22.15 8.08 -19.36
CA GLY A 377 21.64 6.96 -20.17
C GLY A 377 20.13 6.76 -19.96
N LEU A 378 19.67 6.78 -18.71
CA LEU A 378 18.25 6.67 -18.39
C LEU A 378 17.44 7.83 -18.95
N VAL A 379 17.95 9.07 -18.85
CA VAL A 379 17.30 10.26 -19.46
C VAL A 379 17.16 10.09 -20.96
N LYS A 380 18.21 9.61 -21.66
CA LYS A 380 18.16 9.38 -23.11
C LYS A 380 17.09 8.33 -23.50
N LEU A 381 16.91 7.30 -22.67
CA LEU A 381 15.88 6.28 -22.93
C LEU A 381 14.44 6.80 -22.79
N LEU A 382 14.21 7.94 -22.14
CA LEU A 382 12.88 8.58 -22.12
C LEU A 382 12.48 9.15 -23.50
N GLU A 383 13.43 9.29 -24.44
CA GLU A 383 13.16 9.72 -25.82
C GLU A 383 12.63 8.60 -26.71
N ALA A 384 12.73 7.32 -26.26
CA ALA A 384 12.24 6.15 -26.99
C ALA A 384 10.76 6.25 -27.37
N GLU A 385 10.30 5.39 -28.29
CA GLU A 385 8.89 5.30 -28.63
C GLU A 385 8.11 4.29 -27.78
N SER A 386 8.79 3.29 -27.22
CA SER A 386 8.20 2.18 -26.49
C SER A 386 7.58 2.58 -25.15
N TYR A 387 6.27 2.31 -25.00
CA TYR A 387 5.53 2.49 -23.76
C TYR A 387 6.10 1.67 -22.59
N VAL A 388 6.50 0.42 -22.89
CA VAL A 388 7.10 -0.48 -21.88
C VAL A 388 8.41 0.11 -21.38
N LEU A 389 9.29 0.55 -22.28
CA LEU A 389 10.59 1.11 -21.91
C LEU A 389 10.42 2.37 -21.05
N HIS A 390 9.48 3.25 -21.40
CA HIS A 390 9.17 4.43 -20.57
C HIS A 390 8.80 4.03 -19.14
N THR A 391 7.96 3.00 -19.00
CA THR A 391 7.52 2.50 -17.69
C THR A 391 8.67 1.94 -16.87
N TYR A 392 9.54 1.15 -17.50
CA TYR A 392 10.72 0.61 -16.82
C TYR A 392 11.70 1.68 -16.39
N VAL A 393 12.00 2.63 -17.26
CA VAL A 393 12.89 3.75 -16.96
C VAL A 393 12.32 4.64 -15.85
N ALA A 394 11.04 5.01 -15.96
CA ALA A 394 10.36 5.81 -14.94
C ALA A 394 10.36 5.11 -13.57
N SER A 395 10.01 3.82 -13.55
CA SER A 395 10.04 3.02 -12.32
C SER A 395 11.47 2.87 -11.75
N CYS A 396 12.49 2.75 -12.62
CA CYS A 396 13.88 2.68 -12.17
C CYS A 396 14.32 3.99 -11.55
N VAL A 397 14.10 5.12 -12.23
CA VAL A 397 14.42 6.46 -11.71
C VAL A 397 13.76 6.71 -10.37
N GLU A 398 12.45 6.42 -10.26
CA GLU A 398 11.71 6.58 -9.01
C GLU A 398 12.36 5.78 -7.88
N ARG A 399 12.71 4.51 -8.13
CA ARG A 399 13.30 3.62 -7.13
C ARG A 399 14.75 3.98 -6.77
N LEU A 400 15.51 4.56 -7.68
CA LEU A 400 16.86 5.07 -7.39
C LEU A 400 16.82 6.29 -6.47
N LEU A 401 15.83 7.17 -6.67
CA LEU A 401 15.70 8.41 -5.90
C LEU A 401 15.18 8.22 -4.47
N ILE A 402 14.63 7.06 -4.14
CA ILE A 402 14.21 6.74 -2.77
C ILE A 402 15.26 5.96 -1.96
N LEU A 403 16.41 5.64 -2.58
CA LEU A 403 17.48 4.93 -1.88
C LEU A 403 18.01 5.76 -0.71
N ARG A 404 18.19 5.08 0.43
CA ARG A 404 18.67 5.70 1.65
C ARG A 404 20.08 5.22 2.00
N GLU A 405 20.78 6.04 2.77
CA GLU A 405 22.09 5.66 3.27
C GLU A 405 21.96 4.47 4.25
N LYS A 406 22.96 3.57 4.23
CA LYS A 406 22.95 2.36 5.05
C LYS A 406 23.02 2.69 6.56
N ASP A 407 23.79 3.72 6.89
CA ASP A 407 24.07 4.11 8.27
C ASP A 407 23.04 5.12 8.81
N ASP A 408 22.33 5.81 7.93
CA ASP A 408 21.30 6.79 8.30
C ASP A 408 20.09 6.66 7.37
N GLN A 409 19.08 5.93 7.80
CA GLN A 409 17.85 5.71 7.05
C GLN A 409 16.98 6.97 6.89
N THR A 410 17.36 8.10 7.49
CA THR A 410 16.70 9.38 7.29
C THR A 410 17.23 10.14 6.08
N GLN A 411 18.43 9.79 5.58
CA GLN A 411 19.08 10.47 4.47
C GLN A 411 18.93 9.68 3.15
N LEU A 412 18.61 10.42 2.09
CA LEU A 412 18.59 9.89 0.73
C LEU A 412 20.01 9.83 0.16
N LYS A 413 20.36 8.74 -0.53
CA LYS A 413 21.61 8.63 -1.29
C LYS A 413 21.72 9.69 -2.41
N CYS A 414 20.58 10.00 -3.03
CA CYS A 414 20.47 10.98 -4.12
C CYS A 414 19.50 12.09 -3.69
N GLY A 415 19.93 12.96 -2.78
CA GLY A 415 19.14 14.08 -2.29
C GLY A 415 19.06 15.28 -3.25
N PRO A 416 18.51 16.44 -2.80
CA PRO A 416 18.30 17.62 -3.63
C PRO A 416 19.56 18.14 -4.31
N ASP A 417 20.67 18.17 -3.59
CA ASP A 417 21.95 18.65 -4.10
C ASP A 417 22.53 17.73 -5.17
N PHE A 418 22.30 16.42 -5.07
CA PHE A 418 22.73 15.44 -6.09
C PHE A 418 22.05 15.74 -7.43
N LEU A 419 20.74 15.88 -7.46
CA LEU A 419 20.00 16.15 -8.69
C LEU A 419 20.37 17.52 -9.29
N SER A 420 20.47 18.55 -8.45
CA SER A 420 20.77 19.91 -8.87
C SER A 420 22.20 20.05 -9.40
N SER A 421 23.21 19.55 -8.66
CA SER A 421 24.63 19.66 -9.03
C SER A 421 24.98 18.92 -10.31
N ASN A 422 24.25 17.83 -10.60
CA ASN A 422 24.44 17.04 -11.82
C ASN A 422 23.54 17.53 -12.98
N GLY A 423 22.76 18.57 -12.80
CA GLY A 423 21.88 19.13 -13.83
C GLY A 423 20.79 18.17 -14.31
N LEU A 424 20.31 17.28 -13.45
CA LEU A 424 19.38 16.17 -13.80
C LEU A 424 17.90 16.55 -13.68
N VAL A 425 17.56 17.59 -12.92
CA VAL A 425 16.14 17.95 -12.63
C VAL A 425 15.39 18.28 -13.92
N GLU A 426 15.89 19.21 -14.71
CA GLU A 426 15.24 19.67 -15.94
C GLU A 426 15.15 18.57 -17.02
N PRO A 427 16.24 17.85 -17.37
CA PRO A 427 16.16 16.78 -18.37
C PRO A 427 15.19 15.64 -17.98
N LEU A 428 15.20 15.21 -16.73
CA LEU A 428 14.27 14.17 -16.25
C LEU A 428 12.81 14.62 -16.38
N LEU A 429 12.47 15.79 -15.87
CA LEU A 429 11.10 16.29 -15.91
C LEU A 429 10.65 16.59 -17.34
N THR A 430 11.53 17.17 -18.17
CA THR A 430 11.20 17.45 -19.58
C THR A 430 10.92 16.15 -20.33
N GLY A 431 11.78 15.13 -20.16
CA GLY A 431 11.57 13.82 -20.79
C GLY A 431 10.27 13.13 -20.32
N LEU A 432 10.03 13.08 -19.00
CA LEU A 432 8.84 12.46 -18.43
C LEU A 432 7.54 13.16 -18.86
N PHE A 433 7.50 14.50 -18.85
CA PHE A 433 6.31 15.22 -19.33
C PHE A 433 6.14 15.15 -20.85
N ALA A 434 7.23 15.08 -21.62
CA ALA A 434 7.16 14.88 -23.07
C ALA A 434 6.47 13.54 -23.41
N ILE A 435 6.71 12.49 -22.63
CA ILE A 435 6.02 11.21 -22.78
C ILE A 435 4.52 11.37 -22.57
N LEU A 436 4.09 12.00 -21.47
CA LEU A 436 2.67 12.21 -21.15
C LEU A 436 1.96 13.17 -22.14
N GLY A 437 2.71 14.01 -22.84
CA GLY A 437 2.22 14.95 -23.84
C GLY A 437 2.03 14.33 -25.24
N ARG A 438 2.41 13.08 -25.48
CA ARG A 438 2.23 12.41 -26.78
C ARG A 438 0.74 12.22 -27.10
N PRO A 439 0.34 12.42 -28.35
CA PRO A 439 -1.04 12.15 -28.78
C PRO A 439 -1.39 10.69 -28.50
N ASP A 440 -2.61 10.46 -28.00
CA ASP A 440 -3.16 9.13 -27.73
C ASP A 440 -2.34 8.24 -26.79
N TYR A 441 -1.34 8.81 -26.05
CA TYR A 441 -0.57 8.08 -25.10
C TYR A 441 -1.45 7.72 -23.87
N PRO A 442 -1.50 6.43 -23.45
CA PRO A 442 -2.26 6.01 -22.29
C PRO A 442 -1.75 6.66 -21.01
N GLU A 443 -2.61 6.85 -20.02
CA GLU A 443 -2.20 7.29 -18.69
C GLU A 443 -1.22 6.27 -18.10
N ASN A 444 0.02 6.71 -17.85
CA ASN A 444 1.10 5.88 -17.31
C ASN A 444 1.39 6.32 -15.88
N GLU A 445 0.93 5.55 -14.92
CA GLU A 445 1.08 5.85 -13.49
C GLU A 445 2.55 5.83 -13.03
N TYR A 446 3.38 4.99 -13.63
CA TYR A 446 4.82 4.93 -13.30
C TYR A 446 5.55 6.20 -13.74
N VAL A 447 5.19 6.75 -14.91
CA VAL A 447 5.74 8.02 -15.40
C VAL A 447 5.29 9.16 -14.47
N MET A 448 4.01 9.21 -14.10
CA MET A 448 3.50 10.24 -13.20
C MET A 448 4.12 10.14 -11.80
N ARG A 449 4.32 8.93 -11.31
CA ARG A 449 5.01 8.67 -10.03
C ARG A 449 6.47 9.11 -10.06
N ALA A 450 7.18 8.88 -11.16
CA ALA A 450 8.54 9.37 -11.34
C ALA A 450 8.60 10.91 -11.35
N ILE A 451 7.66 11.59 -12.01
CA ILE A 451 7.52 13.05 -11.98
C ILE A 451 7.33 13.53 -10.54
N MET A 452 6.42 12.94 -9.81
CA MET A 452 6.18 13.23 -8.40
C MET A 452 7.48 13.09 -7.58
N ARG A 453 8.21 11.99 -7.78
CA ARG A 453 9.44 11.69 -7.02
C ARG A 453 10.55 12.69 -7.34
N VAL A 454 10.81 12.96 -8.61
CA VAL A 454 11.80 13.96 -9.02
C VAL A 454 11.45 15.34 -8.45
N THR A 455 10.17 15.73 -8.54
CA THR A 455 9.66 16.98 -7.99
C THR A 455 9.90 17.09 -6.48
N ASN A 456 9.61 16.02 -5.74
CA ASN A 456 9.80 16.02 -4.29
C ASN A 456 11.28 16.04 -3.90
N VAL A 457 12.09 15.18 -4.52
CA VAL A 457 13.53 15.07 -4.20
C VAL A 457 14.30 16.33 -4.61
N ALA A 458 13.93 16.98 -5.71
CA ALA A 458 14.54 18.24 -6.12
C ALA A 458 14.34 19.36 -5.09
N GLY A 459 13.30 19.27 -4.25
CA GLY A 459 13.05 20.24 -3.20
C GLY A 459 12.96 21.70 -3.73
N PRO A 460 13.62 22.67 -3.08
CA PRO A 460 13.59 24.08 -3.51
C PRO A 460 14.23 24.34 -4.88
N HIS A 461 15.13 23.45 -5.35
CA HIS A 461 15.80 23.61 -6.64
C HIS A 461 14.87 23.53 -7.85
N ILE A 462 13.61 23.10 -7.63
CA ILE A 462 12.59 23.07 -8.67
C ILE A 462 11.98 24.44 -8.99
N ALA A 463 12.25 25.46 -8.18
CA ALA A 463 11.66 26.80 -8.31
C ALA A 463 11.72 27.41 -9.72
N PRO A 464 12.83 27.32 -10.47
CA PRO A 464 12.91 27.85 -11.83
C PRO A 464 11.94 27.21 -12.83
N LEU A 465 11.55 25.97 -12.59
CA LEU A 465 10.67 25.17 -13.46
C LEU A 465 9.21 25.18 -12.99
N CYS A 466 8.91 25.74 -11.83
CA CYS A 466 7.64 25.60 -11.13
C CYS A 466 6.43 25.98 -12.00
N GLU A 467 6.46 27.12 -12.68
CA GLU A 467 5.33 27.58 -13.52
C GLU A 467 5.07 26.64 -14.69
N VAL A 468 6.14 26.18 -15.34
CA VAL A 468 6.01 25.24 -16.47
C VAL A 468 5.44 23.92 -15.99
N LEU A 469 5.95 23.38 -14.88
CA LEU A 469 5.49 22.11 -14.33
C LEU A 469 4.04 22.18 -13.84
N LEU A 470 3.70 23.25 -13.14
CA LEU A 470 2.32 23.46 -12.67
C LEU A 470 1.36 23.60 -13.86
N GLY A 471 1.77 24.32 -14.91
CA GLY A 471 0.99 24.41 -16.16
C GLY A 471 0.83 23.08 -16.89
N GLN A 472 1.82 22.17 -16.83
CA GLN A 472 1.67 20.83 -17.35
C GLN A 472 0.71 19.99 -16.49
N CYS A 473 0.86 20.04 -15.15
CA CYS A 473 -0.03 19.32 -14.24
C CYS A 473 -1.49 19.77 -14.38
N THR A 474 -1.75 21.07 -14.51
CA THR A 474 -3.13 21.58 -14.69
C THR A 474 -3.75 21.17 -16.01
N ARG A 475 -2.98 21.14 -17.11
CA ARG A 475 -3.47 20.59 -18.40
C ARG A 475 -3.81 19.10 -18.31
N ILE A 476 -2.98 18.32 -17.63
CA ILE A 476 -3.27 16.90 -17.39
C ILE A 476 -4.52 16.77 -16.53
N LEU A 477 -4.65 17.57 -15.47
CA LEU A 477 -5.83 17.59 -14.61
C LEU A 477 -7.12 17.86 -15.39
N GLU A 478 -7.11 18.86 -16.28
CA GLU A 478 -8.25 19.15 -17.16
C GLU A 478 -8.62 17.95 -18.05
N LYS A 479 -7.63 17.23 -18.57
CA LYS A 479 -7.84 16.02 -19.40
C LYS A 479 -8.47 14.90 -18.56
N VAL A 480 -7.93 14.58 -17.39
CA VAL A 480 -8.42 13.46 -16.57
C VAL A 480 -9.74 13.77 -15.84
N CYS A 481 -10.11 15.05 -15.66
CA CYS A 481 -11.43 15.42 -15.15
C CYS A 481 -12.58 14.94 -16.03
N ALA A 482 -12.35 14.81 -17.34
CA ALA A 482 -13.35 14.32 -18.27
C ALA A 482 -13.62 12.81 -18.13
N ASN A 483 -12.62 12.04 -17.72
CA ASN A 483 -12.71 10.60 -17.47
C ASN A 483 -11.63 10.15 -16.49
N PRO A 484 -11.90 10.12 -15.17
CA PRO A 484 -10.93 9.73 -14.15
C PRO A 484 -10.73 8.20 -14.08
N SER A 485 -10.24 7.60 -15.16
CA SER A 485 -10.19 6.14 -15.33
C SER A 485 -9.01 5.46 -14.61
N ASN A 486 -7.90 6.18 -14.34
CA ASN A 486 -6.71 5.63 -13.68
C ASN A 486 -6.46 6.31 -12.32
N PRO A 487 -6.93 5.72 -11.22
CA PRO A 487 -6.80 6.30 -9.89
C PRO A 487 -5.38 6.49 -9.39
N SER A 488 -4.47 5.56 -9.70
CA SER A 488 -3.06 5.67 -9.31
C SER A 488 -2.39 6.85 -10.01
N PHE A 489 -2.61 6.99 -11.32
CA PHE A 489 -2.14 8.13 -12.09
C PHE A 489 -2.65 9.47 -11.52
N ASN A 490 -3.95 9.53 -11.25
CA ASN A 490 -4.59 10.72 -10.69
C ASN A 490 -4.03 11.06 -9.31
N HIS A 491 -3.82 10.07 -8.45
CA HIS A 491 -3.21 10.25 -7.13
C HIS A 491 -1.82 10.89 -7.24
N TYR A 492 -0.94 10.35 -8.10
CA TYR A 492 0.41 10.89 -8.27
C TYR A 492 0.42 12.28 -8.91
N LEU A 493 -0.56 12.61 -9.75
CA LEU A 493 -0.74 13.96 -10.27
C LEU A 493 -1.01 14.96 -9.13
N PHE A 494 -1.95 14.66 -8.23
CA PHE A 494 -2.24 15.53 -7.08
C PHE A 494 -1.07 15.57 -6.08
N GLU A 495 -0.36 14.46 -5.87
CA GLU A 495 0.87 14.44 -5.06
C GLU A 495 1.96 15.31 -5.67
N THR A 496 2.09 15.34 -7.00
CA THR A 496 3.05 16.23 -7.68
C THR A 496 2.70 17.69 -7.43
N ILE A 497 1.43 18.07 -7.56
CA ILE A 497 0.97 19.43 -7.26
C ILE A 497 1.23 19.76 -5.79
N ALA A 498 0.93 18.85 -4.87
CA ALA A 498 1.19 19.05 -3.45
C ALA A 498 2.69 19.21 -3.13
N ALA A 499 3.56 18.42 -3.77
CA ALA A 499 5.00 18.53 -3.62
C ALA A 499 5.53 19.87 -4.13
N LEU A 500 5.03 20.35 -5.29
CA LEU A 500 5.37 21.69 -5.82
C LEU A 500 4.98 22.79 -4.82
N VAL A 501 3.73 22.78 -4.37
CA VAL A 501 3.20 23.74 -3.37
C VAL A 501 4.07 23.75 -2.12
N LYS A 502 4.31 22.57 -1.54
CA LYS A 502 5.09 22.41 -0.31
C LYS A 502 6.52 22.93 -0.47
N ASN A 503 7.24 22.46 -1.47
CA ASN A 503 8.66 22.75 -1.63
C ASN A 503 8.91 24.23 -1.91
N ILE A 504 8.08 24.86 -2.75
CA ILE A 504 8.29 26.24 -3.17
C ILE A 504 7.80 27.22 -2.10
N ILE A 505 6.59 27.04 -1.56
CA ILE A 505 6.06 28.00 -0.57
C ILE A 505 6.81 27.90 0.76
N THR A 506 7.30 26.70 1.15
CA THR A 506 8.15 26.55 2.34
C THR A 506 9.46 27.32 2.17
N ALA A 507 10.05 27.32 0.97
CA ALA A 507 11.26 28.07 0.68
C ALA A 507 11.01 29.57 0.53
N ASP A 508 9.90 29.98 -0.10
CA ASP A 508 9.48 31.36 -0.29
C ASP A 508 7.97 31.52 -0.11
N PRO A 509 7.50 31.81 1.12
CA PRO A 509 6.08 32.00 1.42
C PRO A 509 5.38 33.10 0.59
N SER A 510 6.11 34.02 0.00
CA SER A 510 5.52 35.08 -0.83
C SER A 510 4.90 34.57 -2.12
N THR A 511 5.27 33.35 -2.55
CA THR A 511 4.77 32.70 -3.76
C THR A 511 3.36 32.11 -3.60
N ALA A 512 2.82 32.03 -2.37
CA ALA A 512 1.52 31.42 -2.09
C ALA A 512 0.39 32.01 -2.95
N SER A 513 0.34 33.34 -3.11
CA SER A 513 -0.69 33.98 -3.93
C SER A 513 -0.63 33.61 -5.41
N LYS A 514 0.56 33.35 -5.94
CA LYS A 514 0.75 32.89 -7.31
C LYS A 514 0.23 31.48 -7.52
N PHE A 515 0.46 30.59 -6.54
CA PHE A 515 -0.12 29.26 -6.57
C PHE A 515 -1.65 29.28 -6.52
N GLU A 516 -2.23 30.17 -5.72
CA GLU A 516 -3.68 30.35 -5.70
C GLU A 516 -4.23 30.77 -7.07
N GLU A 517 -3.59 31.77 -7.71
CA GLU A 517 -3.99 32.22 -9.06
C GLU A 517 -3.96 31.10 -10.10
N MET A 518 -2.97 30.24 -10.03
CA MET A 518 -2.81 29.16 -11.00
C MET A 518 -3.69 27.94 -10.69
N LEU A 519 -3.97 27.62 -9.42
CA LEU A 519 -4.68 26.40 -9.03
C LEU A 519 -6.19 26.61 -8.84
N PHE A 520 -6.66 27.80 -8.48
CA PHE A 520 -8.09 28.03 -8.25
C PHE A 520 -8.95 27.76 -9.49
N PRO A 521 -8.59 28.21 -10.71
CA PRO A 521 -9.41 27.93 -11.89
C PRO A 521 -9.58 26.42 -12.16
N PRO A 522 -8.54 25.57 -12.24
CA PRO A 522 -8.71 24.16 -12.43
C PRO A 522 -9.42 23.45 -11.26
N PHE A 523 -9.21 23.87 -10.01
CA PHE A 523 -9.92 23.35 -8.85
C PHE A 523 -11.40 23.71 -8.88
N GLN A 524 -11.74 24.93 -9.29
CA GLN A 524 -13.13 25.32 -9.50
C GLN A 524 -13.79 24.45 -10.56
N SER A 525 -13.09 24.12 -11.65
CA SER A 525 -13.60 23.22 -12.69
C SER A 525 -13.86 21.82 -12.12
N VAL A 526 -12.96 21.25 -11.33
CA VAL A 526 -13.15 19.95 -10.63
C VAL A 526 -14.43 19.97 -9.79
N LEU A 527 -14.62 21.01 -8.99
CA LEU A 527 -15.79 21.14 -8.12
C LEU A 527 -17.10 21.36 -8.89
N GLN A 528 -17.07 22.12 -9.99
CA GLN A 528 -18.23 22.37 -10.86
C GLN A 528 -18.64 21.14 -11.67
N MET A 529 -17.68 20.33 -12.08
CA MET A 529 -17.93 19.07 -12.79
C MET A 529 -18.34 17.93 -11.86
N ASP A 530 -18.33 18.17 -10.55
CA ASP A 530 -18.63 17.20 -9.47
C ASP A 530 -17.81 15.90 -9.59
N VAL A 531 -16.51 16.05 -9.87
CA VAL A 531 -15.58 14.90 -9.92
C VAL A 531 -15.29 14.45 -8.50
N GLY A 532 -16.13 13.56 -7.98
CA GLY A 532 -16.15 13.15 -6.57
C GLY A 532 -14.83 12.56 -6.07
N GLU A 533 -14.10 11.86 -6.95
CA GLU A 533 -12.79 11.28 -6.66
C GLU A 533 -11.72 12.35 -6.42
N PHE A 534 -11.83 13.53 -7.06
CA PHE A 534 -10.80 14.59 -6.98
C PHE A 534 -11.10 15.62 -5.90
N THR A 535 -12.35 15.77 -5.51
CA THR A 535 -12.79 16.75 -4.51
C THR A 535 -12.00 16.67 -3.19
N PRO A 536 -11.72 15.49 -2.59
CA PRO A 536 -10.91 15.40 -1.38
C PRO A 536 -9.46 15.89 -1.58
N TYR A 537 -8.87 15.68 -2.75
CA TYR A 537 -7.51 16.14 -3.07
C TYR A 537 -7.46 17.66 -3.18
N VAL A 538 -8.43 18.26 -3.88
CA VAL A 538 -8.57 19.71 -4.00
C VAL A 538 -8.63 20.37 -2.62
N PHE A 539 -9.47 19.87 -1.73
CA PHE A 539 -9.59 20.44 -0.38
C PHE A 539 -8.29 20.29 0.45
N GLN A 540 -7.55 19.19 0.29
CA GLN A 540 -6.26 19.00 0.96
C GLN A 540 -5.23 20.03 0.50
N ILE A 541 -5.10 20.26 -0.82
CA ILE A 541 -4.14 21.22 -1.37
C ILE A 541 -4.56 22.64 -1.02
N MET A 542 -5.84 22.96 -1.06
CA MET A 542 -6.33 24.27 -0.66
C MET A 542 -6.07 24.54 0.84
N ALA A 543 -6.28 23.56 1.72
CA ALA A 543 -5.93 23.69 3.12
C ALA A 543 -4.44 23.99 3.31
N MET A 544 -3.58 23.22 2.62
CA MET A 544 -2.13 23.41 2.66
C MET A 544 -1.70 24.79 2.16
N LEU A 545 -2.31 25.30 1.08
CA LEU A 545 -2.04 26.65 0.57
C LEU A 545 -2.32 27.72 1.63
N LEU A 546 -3.44 27.60 2.37
CA LEU A 546 -3.75 28.52 3.47
C LEU A 546 -2.78 28.41 4.64
N GLU A 547 -2.43 27.19 5.03
CA GLU A 547 -1.51 26.91 6.14
C GLU A 547 -0.09 27.41 5.89
N LEU A 548 0.35 27.43 4.62
CA LEU A 548 1.68 27.88 4.21
C LEU A 548 1.76 29.37 3.89
N ARG A 549 0.63 30.10 3.93
CA ARG A 549 0.64 31.58 3.72
C ARG A 549 1.47 32.27 4.79
N PRO A 550 2.09 33.42 4.46
CA PRO A 550 2.78 34.23 5.46
C PRO A 550 1.84 34.63 6.61
N ALA A 551 2.31 34.47 7.85
CA ALA A 551 1.53 34.80 9.02
C ALA A 551 1.01 36.27 8.95
N GLY A 552 -0.25 36.47 9.30
CA GLY A 552 -0.89 37.79 9.33
C GLY A 552 -1.36 38.34 7.96
N THR A 553 -1.18 37.59 6.84
CA THR A 553 -1.68 38.04 5.53
C THR A 553 -3.17 37.78 5.31
N GLY A 554 -3.78 36.93 6.14
CA GLY A 554 -5.17 36.53 6.01
C GLY A 554 -5.45 35.62 4.79
N ALA A 555 -6.67 35.19 4.64
CA ALA A 555 -7.15 34.45 3.48
C ALA A 555 -7.42 35.45 2.32
N SER A 556 -7.14 35.01 1.08
CA SER A 556 -7.46 35.80 -0.11
C SER A 556 -8.98 35.91 -0.32
N ASP A 557 -9.38 36.84 -1.17
CA ASP A 557 -10.80 37.08 -1.49
C ASP A 557 -11.45 35.83 -2.11
N GLY A 558 -10.68 35.01 -2.83
CA GLY A 558 -11.12 33.73 -3.36
C GLY A 558 -11.56 32.77 -2.26
N TYR A 559 -10.78 32.62 -1.19
CA TYR A 559 -11.15 31.81 -0.03
C TYR A 559 -12.34 32.37 0.72
N LYS A 560 -12.40 33.72 0.89
CA LYS A 560 -13.54 34.37 1.58
C LYS A 560 -14.84 34.16 0.83
N ALA A 561 -14.82 34.24 -0.51
CA ALA A 561 -15.98 33.99 -1.35
C ALA A 561 -16.44 32.54 -1.33
N MET A 562 -15.49 31.60 -1.16
CA MET A 562 -15.77 30.18 -1.12
C MET A 562 -16.23 29.68 0.25
N PHE A 563 -15.87 30.34 1.33
CA PHE A 563 -16.11 29.86 2.70
C PHE A 563 -17.58 29.51 2.97
N PRO A 564 -18.60 30.32 2.63
CA PRO A 564 -19.99 29.96 2.80
C PRO A 564 -20.39 28.69 2.00
N ILE A 565 -19.78 28.47 0.83
CA ILE A 565 -20.02 27.29 -0.02
C ILE A 565 -19.49 26.04 0.66
N LEU A 566 -18.32 26.10 1.31
CA LEU A 566 -17.73 24.96 2.04
C LEU A 566 -18.61 24.50 3.19
N LEU A 567 -19.51 25.34 3.70
CA LEU A 567 -20.42 25.01 4.80
C LEU A 567 -21.72 24.36 4.31
N THR A 568 -21.92 24.17 3.00
CA THR A 568 -23.13 23.54 2.46
C THR A 568 -23.23 22.08 2.84
N ALA A 569 -24.41 21.65 3.29
CA ALA A 569 -24.64 20.31 3.87
C ALA A 569 -24.24 19.15 2.91
N GLY A 570 -24.40 19.32 1.59
CA GLY A 570 -24.11 18.28 0.59
C GLY A 570 -22.64 17.88 0.55
N LEU A 571 -21.71 18.80 0.74
CA LEU A 571 -20.27 18.51 0.75
C LEU A 571 -19.85 17.58 1.91
N TRP A 572 -20.59 17.66 3.05
CA TRP A 572 -20.32 16.89 4.25
C TRP A 572 -21.03 15.52 4.29
N GLU A 573 -21.75 15.15 3.23
CA GLU A 573 -22.39 13.83 3.11
C GLU A 573 -21.43 12.77 2.59
N GLN A 574 -20.49 13.16 1.76
CA GLN A 574 -19.46 12.28 1.24
C GLN A 574 -18.36 12.07 2.27
N ARG A 575 -18.15 10.81 2.67
CA ARG A 575 -17.20 10.45 3.74
C ARG A 575 -15.77 10.90 3.43
N GLY A 576 -15.34 10.81 2.18
CA GLY A 576 -14.01 11.21 1.74
C GLY A 576 -13.75 12.72 1.85
N ASN A 577 -14.79 13.55 1.84
CA ASN A 577 -14.67 15.01 1.93
C ASN A 577 -14.52 15.48 3.38
N VAL A 578 -15.06 14.76 4.37
CA VAL A 578 -15.14 15.25 5.77
C VAL A 578 -13.77 15.62 6.36
N PRO A 579 -12.75 14.76 6.34
CA PRO A 579 -11.44 15.12 6.89
C PRO A 579 -10.79 16.33 6.23
N PRO A 580 -10.67 16.41 4.88
CA PRO A 580 -10.04 17.55 4.22
C PRO A 580 -10.86 18.84 4.31
N LEU A 581 -12.19 18.76 4.36
CA LEU A 581 -13.04 19.94 4.62
C LEU A 581 -12.86 20.48 6.03
N ALA A 582 -12.84 19.62 7.05
CA ALA A 582 -12.58 20.04 8.43
C ALA A 582 -11.21 20.73 8.54
N ARG A 583 -10.19 20.21 7.84
CA ARG A 583 -8.87 20.84 7.76
C ARG A 583 -8.92 22.20 7.06
N LEU A 584 -9.60 22.30 5.92
CA LEU A 584 -9.70 23.55 5.14
C LEU A 584 -10.43 24.64 5.93
N VAL A 585 -11.55 24.30 6.58
CA VAL A 585 -12.29 25.22 7.45
C VAL A 585 -11.42 25.66 8.63
N HIS A 586 -10.69 24.74 9.26
CA HIS A 586 -9.75 25.09 10.32
C HIS A 586 -8.67 26.07 9.83
N ALA A 587 -8.04 25.80 8.68
CA ALA A 587 -7.03 26.68 8.10
C ALA A 587 -7.60 28.07 7.76
N PHE A 588 -8.85 28.14 7.29
CA PHE A 588 -9.53 29.42 7.04
C PHE A 588 -9.79 30.19 8.34
N LEU A 589 -10.28 29.55 9.39
CA LEU A 589 -10.51 30.18 10.69
C LEU A 589 -9.20 30.70 11.28
N GLN A 590 -8.12 29.96 11.15
CA GLN A 590 -6.79 30.38 11.59
C GLN A 590 -6.26 31.61 10.82
N ALA A 591 -6.50 31.64 9.50
CA ALA A 591 -6.03 32.75 8.65
C ALA A 591 -6.92 33.98 8.74
N SER A 592 -8.23 33.82 8.87
CA SER A 592 -9.22 34.90 8.75
C SER A 592 -10.47 34.68 9.59
N GLY A 593 -10.34 34.28 10.87
CA GLY A 593 -11.46 34.08 11.78
C GLY A 593 -12.27 35.37 11.99
N ASP A 594 -11.64 36.53 11.89
CA ASP A 594 -12.32 37.82 11.99
C ASP A 594 -13.32 38.06 10.85
N ALA A 595 -13.12 37.48 9.68
CA ALA A 595 -14.00 37.60 8.53
C ALA A 595 -15.27 36.71 8.64
N VAL A 596 -15.37 35.81 9.62
CA VAL A 596 -16.52 34.95 9.80
C VAL A 596 -17.68 35.73 10.38
N GLU A 597 -18.75 35.85 9.62
CA GLU A 597 -20.00 36.52 10.04
C GLU A 597 -20.94 35.57 10.79
N GLY A 598 -21.99 36.10 11.44
CA GLY A 598 -22.94 35.33 12.26
C GLY A 598 -23.62 34.17 11.50
N ALA A 599 -24.05 34.43 10.25
CA ALA A 599 -24.69 33.39 9.43
C ALA A 599 -23.74 32.24 9.06
N ASP A 600 -22.47 32.56 8.80
CA ASP A 600 -21.46 31.52 8.50
C ASP A 600 -21.13 30.72 9.75
N LEU A 601 -21.07 31.37 10.92
CA LEU A 601 -20.87 30.66 12.18
C LEU A 601 -22.06 29.73 12.52
N GLU A 602 -23.28 30.16 12.26
CA GLU A 602 -24.47 29.31 12.44
C GLU A 602 -24.43 28.09 11.52
N ASN A 603 -24.08 28.28 10.26
CA ASN A 603 -23.89 27.17 9.31
C ASN A 603 -22.76 26.23 9.76
N LEU A 604 -21.64 26.75 10.22
CA LEU A 604 -20.52 25.97 10.74
C LEU A 604 -20.92 25.16 11.98
N LEU A 605 -21.69 25.72 12.90
CA LEU A 605 -22.23 25.03 14.05
C LEU A 605 -23.27 23.96 13.64
N GLY A 606 -24.01 24.18 12.55
CA GLY A 606 -24.87 23.16 11.94
C GLY A 606 -24.05 21.97 11.40
N VAL A 607 -22.90 22.23 10.78
CA VAL A 607 -21.94 21.16 10.38
C VAL A 607 -21.41 20.42 11.60
N PHE A 608 -20.99 21.13 12.65
CA PHE A 608 -20.57 20.51 13.91
C PHE A 608 -21.65 19.57 14.46
N GLN A 609 -22.90 20.02 14.55
CA GLN A 609 -24.03 19.21 15.03
C GLN A 609 -24.18 17.92 14.22
N LYS A 610 -24.10 18.00 12.88
CA LYS A 610 -24.17 16.83 11.98
C LYS A 610 -23.02 15.85 12.24
N LEU A 611 -21.79 16.34 12.38
CA LEU A 611 -20.61 15.50 12.62
C LEU A 611 -20.65 14.88 14.03
N ASN A 612 -21.06 15.64 15.03
CA ASN A 612 -21.18 15.16 16.42
C ASN A 612 -22.19 14.02 16.59
N ALA A 613 -23.23 13.98 15.75
CA ALA A 613 -24.22 12.90 15.74
C ALA A 613 -23.66 11.58 15.12
N SER A 614 -22.55 11.64 14.41
CA SER A 614 -21.96 10.50 13.70
C SER A 614 -20.75 9.93 14.45
N LYS A 615 -20.83 8.68 14.93
CA LYS A 615 -19.69 8.00 15.60
C LYS A 615 -18.42 7.94 14.75
N LEU A 616 -18.53 8.02 13.43
CA LEU A 616 -17.39 7.98 12.51
C LEU A 616 -16.73 9.34 12.36
N ASN A 617 -17.52 10.42 12.44
CA ASN A 617 -17.08 11.78 12.11
C ASN A 617 -16.99 12.69 13.32
N GLU A 618 -17.32 12.21 14.54
CA GLU A 618 -17.33 13.01 15.79
C GLU A 618 -15.98 13.70 16.08
N GLU A 619 -14.87 13.06 15.68
CA GLU A 619 -13.52 13.62 15.85
C GLU A 619 -13.36 14.93 15.05
N HIS A 620 -13.80 14.96 13.79
CA HIS A 620 -13.76 16.15 12.95
C HIS A 620 -14.71 17.26 13.42
N GLY A 621 -15.80 16.89 14.10
CA GLY A 621 -16.66 17.85 14.80
C GLY A 621 -15.91 18.56 15.92
N PHE A 622 -15.15 17.85 16.74
CA PHE A 622 -14.31 18.45 17.77
C PHE A 622 -13.14 19.25 17.20
N ASP A 623 -12.58 18.85 16.06
CA ASP A 623 -11.58 19.64 15.33
C ASP A 623 -12.12 21.02 14.96
N LEU A 624 -13.38 21.10 14.48
CA LEU A 624 -14.04 22.34 14.16
C LEU A 624 -14.31 23.20 15.43
N LEU A 625 -14.73 22.59 16.54
CA LEU A 625 -14.89 23.30 17.80
C LEU A 625 -13.58 23.91 18.31
N CYS A 626 -12.49 23.11 18.28
CA CYS A 626 -11.17 23.61 18.64
C CYS A 626 -10.76 24.78 17.76
N ALA A 627 -11.03 24.72 16.44
CA ALA A 627 -10.74 25.79 15.51
C ALA A 627 -11.55 27.07 15.82
N ILE A 628 -12.82 26.93 16.15
CA ILE A 628 -13.69 28.04 16.57
C ILE A 628 -13.15 28.69 17.86
N PHE A 629 -12.88 27.88 18.88
CA PHE A 629 -12.44 28.37 20.18
C PHE A 629 -11.04 29.00 20.17
N ALA A 630 -10.16 28.51 19.31
CA ALA A 630 -8.81 29.04 19.21
C ALA A 630 -8.70 30.31 18.35
N ASN A 631 -9.59 30.51 17.35
CA ASN A 631 -9.40 31.55 16.33
C ASN A 631 -10.52 32.61 16.28
N LEU A 632 -11.64 32.41 16.97
CA LEU A 632 -12.69 33.44 17.05
C LEU A 632 -12.68 34.13 18.42
N THR A 633 -13.17 35.35 18.44
CA THR A 633 -13.35 36.06 19.70
C THR A 633 -14.56 35.53 20.48
N VAL A 634 -14.53 35.65 21.83
CA VAL A 634 -15.58 35.11 22.71
C VAL A 634 -16.96 35.69 22.35
N GLU A 635 -17.02 36.96 21.97
CA GLU A 635 -18.27 37.64 21.63
C GLU A 635 -19.00 36.96 20.46
N LYS A 636 -18.27 36.37 19.51
CA LYS A 636 -18.85 35.70 18.33
C LYS A 636 -19.53 34.40 18.71
N PHE A 637 -18.90 33.56 19.53
CA PHE A 637 -19.38 32.19 19.78
C PHE A 637 -20.06 31.98 21.14
N SER A 638 -19.90 32.90 22.12
CA SER A 638 -20.52 32.76 23.45
C SER A 638 -22.04 32.59 23.44
N PRO A 639 -22.82 33.22 22.52
CA PRO A 639 -24.25 32.99 22.44
C PRO A 639 -24.64 31.54 22.14
N TYR A 640 -23.76 30.77 21.55
CA TYR A 640 -24.04 29.39 21.12
C TYR A 640 -23.47 28.32 22.07
N LEU A 641 -22.63 28.73 23.07
CA LEU A 641 -21.97 27.77 23.96
C LEU A 641 -22.95 26.88 24.73
N GLY A 642 -24.04 27.43 25.20
CA GLY A 642 -25.07 26.66 25.89
C GLY A 642 -25.61 25.52 25.03
N THR A 643 -25.97 25.80 23.79
CA THR A 643 -26.44 24.78 22.84
C THR A 643 -25.37 23.75 22.51
N ILE A 644 -24.09 24.20 22.31
CA ILE A 644 -22.96 23.29 22.06
C ILE A 644 -22.80 22.31 23.22
N PHE A 645 -22.86 22.79 24.46
CA PHE A 645 -22.73 21.93 25.64
C PHE A 645 -23.93 21.03 25.85
N GLU A 646 -25.13 21.50 25.59
CA GLU A 646 -26.35 20.67 25.64
C GLU A 646 -26.24 19.48 24.66
N LEU A 647 -25.84 19.72 23.41
CA LEU A 647 -25.63 18.67 22.40
C LEU A 647 -24.56 17.64 22.84
N ASN A 648 -23.47 18.13 23.45
CA ASN A 648 -22.42 17.21 23.92
C ASN A 648 -22.89 16.39 25.12
N MET A 649 -23.62 17.00 26.06
CA MET A 649 -24.20 16.29 27.23
C MET A 649 -25.23 15.25 26.81
N MET A 650 -26.11 15.56 25.85
CA MET A 650 -27.06 14.60 25.27
C MET A 650 -26.33 13.40 24.66
N ARG A 651 -25.23 13.66 23.92
CA ARG A 651 -24.47 12.61 23.29
C ARG A 651 -23.72 11.72 24.30
N ILE A 652 -23.13 12.32 25.34
CA ILE A 652 -22.46 11.61 26.44
C ILE A 652 -23.48 10.73 27.22
N SER A 653 -24.64 11.25 27.49
CA SER A 653 -25.73 10.54 28.19
C SER A 653 -26.25 9.33 27.36
N GLY A 654 -26.28 9.45 26.04
CA GLY A 654 -26.68 8.38 25.14
C GLY A 654 -25.63 7.26 24.94
N GLY A 655 -24.43 7.40 25.50
CA GLY A 655 -23.35 6.43 25.46
C GLY A 655 -22.01 7.08 25.16
N LYS A 656 -21.14 7.13 26.16
CA LYS A 656 -19.79 7.70 26.06
C LYS A 656 -18.78 6.69 25.58
N THR A 657 -17.93 7.08 24.62
CA THR A 657 -16.72 6.36 24.24
C THR A 657 -15.50 7.14 24.68
N LEU A 658 -14.38 6.47 24.92
CA LEU A 658 -13.14 7.17 25.30
C LEU A 658 -12.69 8.13 24.19
N LYS A 659 -12.88 7.76 22.91
CA LYS A 659 -12.60 8.63 21.75
C LYS A 659 -13.42 9.94 21.80
N TYR A 660 -14.71 9.84 22.09
CA TYR A 660 -15.58 11.01 22.25
C TYR A 660 -15.15 11.89 23.43
N LEU A 661 -14.86 11.30 24.60
CA LEU A 661 -14.37 12.03 25.77
C LEU A 661 -13.07 12.75 25.49
N LYS A 662 -12.12 12.12 24.78
CA LYS A 662 -10.88 12.76 24.33
C LYS A 662 -11.19 14.03 23.53
N GLY A 663 -12.03 13.95 22.50
CA GLY A 663 -12.41 15.09 21.67
C GLY A 663 -13.08 16.20 22.48
N PHE A 664 -14.06 15.86 23.33
CA PHE A 664 -14.79 16.80 24.18
C PHE A 664 -13.85 17.53 25.16
N ILE A 665 -13.01 16.79 25.91
CA ILE A 665 -12.10 17.36 26.89
C ILE A 665 -11.01 18.18 26.18
N THR A 666 -10.54 17.76 25.00
CA THR A 666 -9.60 18.57 24.18
C THR A 666 -10.24 19.90 23.78
N SER A 667 -11.49 19.90 23.30
CA SER A 667 -12.17 21.14 22.91
C SER A 667 -12.38 22.07 24.10
N LEU A 668 -12.73 21.53 25.28
CA LEU A 668 -12.80 22.31 26.53
C LEU A 668 -11.43 22.84 26.95
N SER A 669 -10.37 22.05 26.81
CA SER A 669 -9.01 22.49 27.13
C SER A 669 -8.57 23.65 26.24
N VAL A 670 -8.93 23.62 24.95
CA VAL A 670 -8.65 24.74 24.03
C VAL A 670 -9.49 25.96 24.41
N LEU A 671 -10.78 25.80 24.72
CA LEU A 671 -11.63 26.91 25.16
C LEU A 671 -11.09 27.57 26.44
N ILE A 672 -10.80 26.75 27.47
CA ILE A 672 -10.33 27.26 28.77
C ILE A 672 -8.94 27.88 28.65
N GLY A 673 -8.02 27.21 27.94
CA GLY A 673 -6.65 27.69 27.72
C GLY A 673 -6.59 29.01 26.99
N SER A 674 -7.50 29.25 26.03
CA SER A 674 -7.58 30.48 25.23
C SER A 674 -8.36 31.61 25.95
N HIS A 675 -9.46 31.30 26.62
CA HIS A 675 -10.42 32.30 27.09
C HIS A 675 -10.69 32.26 28.60
N GLY A 676 -10.16 31.29 29.33
CA GLY A 676 -10.34 31.11 30.77
C GLY A 676 -11.52 30.19 31.16
N ALA A 677 -11.47 29.70 32.40
CA ALA A 677 -12.44 28.74 32.91
C ALA A 677 -13.83 29.35 33.12
N ASP A 678 -13.92 30.65 33.36
CA ASP A 678 -15.19 31.37 33.61
C ASP A 678 -16.11 31.30 32.39
N VAL A 679 -15.58 31.36 31.17
CA VAL A 679 -16.35 31.29 29.92
C VAL A 679 -17.06 29.92 29.81
N ALA A 680 -16.31 28.84 30.04
CA ALA A 680 -16.85 27.50 30.01
C ALA A 680 -17.84 27.25 31.18
N SER A 681 -17.46 27.61 32.38
CA SER A 681 -18.26 27.47 33.59
C SER A 681 -19.61 28.22 33.49
N THR A 682 -19.57 29.49 33.13
CA THR A 682 -20.79 30.30 32.99
C THR A 682 -21.76 29.68 31.98
N ALA A 683 -21.26 29.28 30.82
CA ALA A 683 -22.11 28.69 29.78
C ALA A 683 -22.67 27.32 30.17
N MET A 684 -21.90 26.47 30.85
CA MET A 684 -22.38 25.17 31.32
C MET A 684 -23.39 25.26 32.44
N GLU A 685 -23.22 26.21 33.37
CA GLU A 685 -24.19 26.44 34.47
C GLU A 685 -25.57 26.94 33.96
N THR A 686 -25.64 27.54 32.77
CA THR A 686 -26.92 27.85 32.11
C THR A 686 -27.64 26.61 31.57
N VAL A 687 -26.93 25.56 31.23
CA VAL A 687 -27.49 24.28 30.76
C VAL A 687 -28.04 23.50 31.95
N GLN A 688 -27.25 23.34 32.97
CA GLN A 688 -27.67 22.68 34.22
C GLN A 688 -26.79 23.14 35.38
N PRO A 689 -27.36 23.61 36.49
CA PRO A 689 -26.60 23.98 37.69
C PRO A 689 -25.75 22.84 38.21
N GLY A 690 -24.46 23.10 38.48
CA GLY A 690 -23.48 22.13 38.97
C GLY A 690 -22.85 21.22 37.91
N VAL A 691 -23.24 21.33 36.63
CA VAL A 691 -22.74 20.43 35.55
C VAL A 691 -21.25 20.63 35.29
N PHE A 692 -20.73 21.84 35.39
CA PHE A 692 -19.30 22.08 35.21
C PHE A 692 -18.44 21.32 36.21
N MET A 693 -18.77 21.39 37.50
CA MET A 693 -18.06 20.64 38.54
C MET A 693 -18.21 19.12 38.37
N MET A 694 -19.38 18.66 37.93
CA MET A 694 -19.61 17.24 37.61
C MET A 694 -18.70 16.79 36.47
N ILE A 695 -18.55 17.58 35.40
CA ILE A 695 -17.66 17.25 34.27
C ILE A 695 -16.21 17.19 34.77
N LEU A 696 -15.76 18.10 35.57
CA LEU A 696 -14.39 18.09 36.12
C LEU A 696 -14.12 16.84 36.94
N ASP A 697 -15.01 16.47 37.88
CA ASP A 697 -14.78 15.33 38.74
C ASP A 697 -15.05 13.98 38.05
N GLN A 698 -16.15 13.83 37.29
CA GLN A 698 -16.59 12.54 36.77
C GLN A 698 -16.10 12.21 35.36
N LEU A 699 -15.68 13.20 34.57
CA LEU A 699 -15.20 12.98 33.21
C LEU A 699 -13.75 13.37 33.05
N TRP A 700 -13.37 14.59 33.37
CA TRP A 700 -12.02 15.12 33.13
C TRP A 700 -10.97 14.39 33.96
N THR A 701 -11.09 14.43 35.29
CA THR A 701 -10.09 13.84 36.18
C THR A 701 -10.16 12.32 36.19
N THR A 702 -11.36 11.73 36.09
CA THR A 702 -11.55 10.28 36.12
C THR A 702 -10.94 9.57 34.90
N HIS A 703 -11.01 10.19 33.71
CA HIS A 703 -10.53 9.59 32.46
C HIS A 703 -9.21 10.14 31.94
N SER A 704 -8.54 11.01 32.70
CA SER A 704 -7.30 11.68 32.26
C SER A 704 -6.18 10.71 31.87
N SER A 705 -5.98 9.64 32.66
CA SER A 705 -4.96 8.62 32.38
C SER A 705 -5.25 7.84 31.09
N GLU A 706 -6.50 7.42 30.91
CA GLU A 706 -6.91 6.67 29.70
C GLU A 706 -6.81 7.55 28.45
N ILE A 707 -7.24 8.82 28.54
CA ILE A 707 -7.15 9.79 27.44
C ILE A 707 -5.70 10.07 27.10
N ALA A 708 -4.81 10.22 28.07
CA ALA A 708 -3.38 10.45 27.84
C ALA A 708 -2.72 9.30 27.05
N GLN A 709 -3.17 8.06 27.23
CA GLN A 709 -2.65 6.89 26.51
C GLN A 709 -3.05 6.85 25.03
N ILE A 710 -4.18 7.45 24.67
CA ILE A 710 -4.70 7.44 23.26
C ILE A 710 -4.51 8.79 22.55
N ALA A 711 -3.95 9.79 23.22
CA ALA A 711 -3.71 11.12 22.68
C ALA A 711 -2.32 11.23 22.09
N SER A 712 -2.20 11.89 20.92
CA SER A 712 -0.92 12.26 20.34
C SER A 712 -0.19 13.31 21.18
N GLU A 713 1.08 13.55 20.94
CA GLU A 713 1.89 14.49 21.70
C GLU A 713 1.32 15.91 21.67
N SER A 714 0.93 16.39 20.48
CA SER A 714 0.31 17.73 20.33
C SER A 714 -1.01 17.83 21.07
N VAL A 715 -1.85 16.81 21.01
CA VAL A 715 -3.13 16.77 21.75
C VAL A 715 -2.89 16.75 23.26
N ARG A 716 -1.89 15.99 23.75
CA ARG A 716 -1.51 15.97 25.17
C ARG A 716 -1.02 17.34 25.65
N LYS A 717 -0.20 18.03 24.81
CA LYS A 717 0.21 19.40 25.12
C LYS A 717 -0.99 20.33 25.26
N ASN A 718 -1.94 20.28 24.31
CA ASN A 718 -3.16 21.09 24.37
C ASN A 718 -4.00 20.77 25.62
N LEU A 719 -4.18 19.49 25.95
CA LEU A 719 -4.86 19.06 27.19
C LEU A 719 -4.15 19.56 28.43
N GLY A 720 -2.82 19.41 28.48
CA GLY A 720 -1.99 19.85 29.63
C GLY A 720 -2.08 21.37 29.85
N VAL A 721 -1.87 22.18 28.81
CA VAL A 721 -1.94 23.65 28.93
C VAL A 721 -3.32 24.12 29.32
N GLY A 722 -4.39 23.57 28.71
CA GLY A 722 -5.75 23.90 29.08
C GLY A 722 -6.07 23.52 30.53
N THR A 723 -5.56 22.38 31.02
CA THR A 723 -5.75 21.93 32.41
C THR A 723 -4.95 22.79 33.39
N ILE A 724 -3.75 23.25 32.99
CA ILE A 724 -2.98 24.21 33.81
C ILE A 724 -3.78 25.49 34.00
N ARG A 725 -4.32 26.06 32.95
CA ARG A 725 -5.17 27.25 33.04
C ARG A 725 -6.40 26.99 33.88
N LEU A 726 -7.05 25.84 33.73
CA LEU A 726 -8.20 25.44 34.53
C LEU A 726 -7.91 25.48 36.03
N PHE A 727 -6.86 24.81 36.51
CA PHE A 727 -6.59 24.82 37.95
C PHE A 727 -6.17 26.19 38.47
N VAL A 728 -5.47 27.02 37.68
CA VAL A 728 -5.13 28.39 38.07
C VAL A 728 -6.39 29.21 38.26
N ASP A 729 -7.30 29.20 37.31
CA ASP A 729 -8.54 30.02 37.37
C ASP A 729 -9.47 29.52 38.50
N MET A 730 -9.52 28.19 38.76
CA MET A 730 -10.39 27.57 39.77
C MET A 730 -9.76 27.52 41.18
N ALA A 731 -8.46 27.77 41.34
CA ALA A 731 -7.77 27.70 42.61
C ALA A 731 -8.44 28.52 43.74
N PRO A 732 -8.86 29.82 43.53
CA PRO A 732 -9.50 30.59 44.57
C PRO A 732 -10.78 29.94 45.12
N GLN A 733 -11.57 29.32 44.25
CA GLN A 733 -12.83 28.68 44.61
C GLN A 733 -12.59 27.32 45.25
N LEU A 734 -11.77 26.47 44.65
CA LEU A 734 -11.59 25.08 45.08
C LEU A 734 -10.78 24.97 46.39
N LEU A 735 -9.77 25.80 46.59
CA LEU A 735 -8.95 25.80 47.81
C LEU A 735 -9.64 26.45 49.02
N ALA A 736 -10.54 27.40 48.79
CA ALA A 736 -11.35 27.98 49.84
C ALA A 736 -12.58 27.10 50.21
N GLY A 737 -12.88 26.10 49.44
CA GLY A 737 -14.02 25.22 49.63
C GLY A 737 -13.83 24.13 50.67
N ASP A 738 -14.74 23.14 50.66
CA ASP A 738 -14.69 21.99 51.54
C ASP A 738 -13.59 20.97 51.11
N GLN A 739 -13.43 19.90 51.85
CA GLN A 739 -12.42 18.86 51.58
C GLN A 739 -12.59 18.20 50.21
N ALA A 740 -13.82 18.06 49.73
CA ALA A 740 -14.11 17.47 48.41
C ALA A 740 -13.65 18.41 47.30
N GLN A 741 -13.87 19.71 47.42
CA GLN A 741 -13.42 20.73 46.48
C GLN A 741 -11.90 20.86 46.47
N GLN A 742 -11.22 20.79 47.64
CA GLN A 742 -9.75 20.75 47.72
C GLN A 742 -9.18 19.49 47.07
N ALA A 743 -9.81 18.33 47.29
CA ALA A 743 -9.39 17.10 46.64
C ALA A 743 -9.58 17.19 45.11
N LEU A 744 -10.62 17.84 44.63
CA LEU A 744 -10.81 18.06 43.18
C LEU A 744 -9.70 18.94 42.59
N PHE A 745 -9.24 19.98 43.32
CA PHE A 745 -8.07 20.74 42.88
C PHE A 745 -6.84 19.85 42.68
N GLY A 746 -6.51 18.98 43.66
CA GLY A 746 -5.40 18.05 43.52
C GLY A 746 -5.54 17.06 42.34
N LYS A 747 -6.75 16.53 42.12
CA LYS A 747 -7.06 15.67 40.97
C LYS A 747 -6.87 16.41 39.62
N ILE A 748 -7.21 17.69 39.52
CA ILE A 748 -6.99 18.48 38.29
C ILE A 748 -5.48 18.68 38.06
N VAL A 749 -4.70 18.96 39.13
CA VAL A 749 -3.24 19.04 39.02
C VAL A 749 -2.67 17.69 38.59
N GLU A 750 -3.14 16.57 39.15
CA GLU A 750 -2.73 15.23 38.72
C GLU A 750 -3.03 14.98 37.23
N ALA A 751 -4.23 15.37 36.77
CA ALA A 751 -4.59 15.26 35.35
C ALA A 751 -3.62 16.01 34.43
N SER A 752 -3.15 17.19 34.85
CA SER A 752 -2.11 17.95 34.12
C SER A 752 -0.82 17.14 33.98
N VAL A 753 -0.36 16.51 35.06
CA VAL A 753 0.85 15.67 35.03
C VAL A 753 0.65 14.47 34.13
N LEU A 754 -0.50 13.77 34.24
CA LEU A 754 -0.81 12.59 33.44
C LEU A 754 -0.84 12.91 31.94
N PHE A 755 -1.41 14.06 31.54
CA PHE A 755 -1.40 14.49 30.12
C PHE A 755 0.01 14.79 29.62
N LEU A 756 0.87 15.41 30.43
CA LEU A 756 2.23 15.75 30.02
C LEU A 756 3.21 14.58 30.06
N GLU A 757 2.90 13.49 30.78
CA GLU A 757 3.73 12.28 30.89
C GLU A 757 3.18 11.06 30.15
N GLY A 758 2.06 11.16 29.46
CA GLY A 758 1.48 10.06 28.69
C GLY A 758 2.51 9.45 27.72
N SER A 759 2.49 8.13 27.56
CA SER A 759 3.35 7.44 26.59
C SER A 759 3.02 7.87 25.16
N SER A 760 4.03 8.11 24.35
CA SER A 760 3.88 8.60 22.99
C SER A 760 3.17 7.55 22.10
N VAL A 761 1.92 7.80 21.76
CA VAL A 761 1.45 7.50 20.41
C VAL A 761 2.12 8.56 19.54
N GLU A 762 3.08 8.16 18.71
CA GLU A 762 3.83 9.08 17.86
C GLU A 762 2.87 9.98 17.09
N ASP A 763 3.11 11.28 17.14
CA ASP A 763 2.49 12.20 16.18
C ASP A 763 3.03 11.83 14.80
N THR A 764 2.21 11.14 14.05
CA THR A 764 2.53 10.53 12.75
C THR A 764 2.84 11.55 11.64
N GLY A 765 3.25 12.76 11.98
CA GLY A 765 3.55 13.82 11.00
C GLY A 765 4.93 13.74 10.33
N ALA A 766 5.96 13.26 11.01
CA ALA A 766 7.33 13.19 10.45
C ALA A 766 7.80 11.74 10.21
N ALA A 767 7.41 10.80 11.06
CA ALA A 767 7.62 9.36 10.82
C ALA A 767 6.71 8.81 9.71
N ASP A 768 5.53 9.43 9.48
CA ASP A 768 4.59 9.09 8.39
C ASP A 768 5.15 9.33 6.99
N VAL A 769 6.19 10.14 6.82
CA VAL A 769 6.80 10.33 5.49
C VAL A 769 7.49 9.04 5.04
N VAL A 770 8.12 8.31 5.95
CA VAL A 770 8.78 7.03 5.64
C VAL A 770 7.76 5.87 5.67
N ALA A 771 6.92 5.81 6.70
CA ALA A 771 5.89 4.80 6.85
C ALA A 771 4.76 4.96 5.80
N GLY A 772 4.47 6.17 5.34
CA GLY A 772 3.49 6.43 4.30
C GLY A 772 3.94 5.95 2.92
N GLU A 773 5.23 6.08 2.59
CA GLU A 773 5.78 5.56 1.34
C GLU A 773 5.85 4.03 1.33
N GLU A 774 6.19 3.41 2.46
CA GLU A 774 6.12 1.96 2.62
C GLU A 774 4.67 1.46 2.65
N ALA A 775 3.77 2.16 3.35
CA ALA A 775 2.36 1.82 3.39
C ALA A 775 1.69 2.00 2.03
N LEU A 776 2.07 3.02 1.25
CA LEU A 776 1.61 3.22 -0.12
C LEU A 776 2.10 2.08 -1.02
N ALA A 777 3.37 1.70 -0.93
CA ALA A 777 3.95 0.59 -1.68
C ALA A 777 3.32 -0.76 -1.30
N VAL A 778 2.99 -0.97 -0.02
CA VAL A 778 2.29 -2.18 0.47
C VAL A 778 0.83 -2.18 0.03
N ALA A 779 0.13 -1.04 0.06
CA ALA A 779 -1.25 -0.91 -0.40
C ALA A 779 -1.36 -1.13 -1.92
N GLU A 780 -0.41 -0.62 -2.70
CA GLU A 780 -0.29 -0.87 -4.14
C GLU A 780 -0.05 -2.35 -4.44
N ALA A 781 0.86 -2.99 -3.69
CA ALA A 781 1.14 -4.42 -3.84
C ALA A 781 -0.06 -5.32 -3.49
N ALA A 782 -0.98 -4.84 -2.64
CA ALA A 782 -2.18 -5.55 -2.24
C ALA A 782 -3.36 -5.39 -3.20
N GLY A 783 -3.27 -4.48 -4.19
CA GLY A 783 -4.34 -4.22 -5.17
C GLY A 783 -5.65 -3.74 -4.53
N THR A 784 -5.60 -3.28 -3.29
CA THR A 784 -6.80 -2.84 -2.55
C THR A 784 -6.97 -1.34 -2.68
N TYR A 785 -8.07 -0.94 -3.31
CA TYR A 785 -8.62 0.40 -3.18
C TYR A 785 -8.95 0.65 -1.70
N SER A 786 -8.05 1.27 -0.98
CA SER A 786 -8.30 1.68 0.40
C SER A 786 -8.57 3.20 0.44
N ALA A 787 -9.20 3.66 1.53
CA ALA A 787 -9.36 5.08 1.83
C ALA A 787 -8.00 5.86 1.88
N ALA A 788 -6.88 5.17 1.83
CA ALA A 788 -5.53 5.73 1.73
C ALA A 788 -5.29 6.51 0.43
N TYR A 789 -5.96 6.17 -0.67
CA TYR A 789 -5.83 6.89 -1.95
C TYR A 789 -6.37 8.32 -1.90
N SER A 790 -7.23 8.67 -0.96
CA SER A 790 -7.70 10.05 -0.81
C SER A 790 -6.81 10.93 0.05
N LYS A 791 -5.78 10.38 0.72
CA LYS A 791 -4.85 11.13 1.58
C LYS A 791 -3.57 11.45 0.80
N LEU A 792 -3.31 12.75 0.57
CA LEU A 792 -2.06 13.20 0.00
C LEU A 792 -0.95 13.20 1.05
N HIS A 793 0.13 12.52 0.73
CA HIS A 793 1.30 12.43 1.58
C HIS A 793 2.05 13.77 1.69
N TYR A 794 2.29 14.44 0.55
CA TYR A 794 2.99 15.71 0.54
C TYR A 794 2.15 16.90 1.00
N ALA A 795 0.82 16.74 1.05
CA ALA A 795 -0.06 17.66 1.73
C ALA A 795 -0.33 17.26 3.19
N GLY A 796 0.63 16.62 3.87
CA GLY A 796 0.51 16.23 5.26
C GLY A 796 0.09 17.37 6.17
N GLN A 797 -0.79 17.09 7.14
CA GLN A 797 -1.26 18.10 8.08
C GLN A 797 -0.22 18.30 9.18
N PRO A 798 0.18 19.57 9.48
CA PRO A 798 1.03 19.84 10.62
C PRO A 798 0.32 19.48 11.93
N PRO A 799 1.08 19.12 12.99
CA PRO A 799 0.50 18.91 14.32
C PRO A 799 -0.28 20.15 14.78
N ARG A 800 -1.49 19.95 15.32
CA ARG A 800 -2.35 21.06 15.79
C ARG A 800 -1.98 21.45 17.20
N ASP A 801 -1.05 22.38 17.34
CA ASP A 801 -0.63 23.00 18.59
C ASP A 801 -1.33 24.37 18.73
N TYR A 802 -2.43 24.39 19.51
CA TYR A 802 -3.17 25.62 19.77
C TYR A 802 -2.45 26.55 20.75
N PHE A 803 -1.41 26.07 21.42
CA PHE A 803 -0.62 26.80 22.40
C PHE A 803 0.86 26.83 21.99
N ALA A 804 1.15 27.08 20.73
CA ALA A 804 2.51 27.14 20.19
C ALA A 804 3.41 28.17 20.93
N GLY A 805 2.81 29.20 21.53
CA GLY A 805 3.53 30.16 22.37
C GLY A 805 4.08 29.58 23.67
N VAL A 806 3.62 28.39 24.08
CA VAL A 806 4.12 27.67 25.26
C VAL A 806 5.19 26.68 24.80
N ALA A 807 6.45 27.07 24.98
CA ALA A 807 7.59 26.22 24.57
C ALA A 807 7.74 24.98 25.46
N ASP A 808 7.54 25.13 26.76
CA ASP A 808 7.64 24.04 27.75
C ASP A 808 6.44 24.06 28.71
N ALA A 809 5.50 23.16 28.44
CA ALA A 809 4.30 23.03 29.25
C ALA A 809 4.58 22.43 30.66
N LYS A 810 5.66 21.67 30.86
CA LYS A 810 6.07 21.13 32.16
C LYS A 810 6.62 22.26 33.06
N ALA A 811 7.46 23.13 32.50
CA ALA A 811 7.93 24.31 33.19
C ALA A 811 6.76 25.29 33.53
N GLN A 812 5.80 25.46 32.62
CA GLN A 812 4.60 26.26 32.88
C GLN A 812 3.78 25.68 34.03
N LEU A 813 3.58 24.35 34.09
CA LEU A 813 2.87 23.70 35.18
C LEU A 813 3.53 24.03 36.54
N ALA A 814 4.84 23.88 36.65
CA ALA A 814 5.59 24.13 37.88
C ALA A 814 5.50 25.61 38.29
N GLN A 815 5.65 26.56 37.36
CA GLN A 815 5.57 27.98 37.62
C GLN A 815 4.16 28.41 38.07
N SER A 816 3.12 27.99 37.33
CA SER A 816 1.73 28.30 37.68
C SER A 816 1.34 27.73 39.04
N LEU A 817 1.80 26.52 39.36
CA LEU A 817 1.52 25.94 40.68
C LEU A 817 2.28 26.65 41.82
N SER A 818 3.49 27.14 41.57
CA SER A 818 4.24 27.96 42.50
C SER A 818 3.55 29.32 42.78
N GLU A 819 2.99 29.95 41.74
CA GLU A 819 2.21 31.18 41.88
C GLU A 819 0.94 30.96 42.71
N VAL A 820 0.17 29.91 42.48
CA VAL A 820 -1.01 29.56 43.29
C VAL A 820 -0.58 29.26 44.73
N SER A 821 0.50 28.50 44.95
CA SER A 821 1.05 28.20 46.24
C SER A 821 1.49 29.44 47.04
N GLY A 822 1.96 30.48 46.37
CA GLY A 822 2.30 31.75 46.98
C GLY A 822 1.13 32.51 47.61
N THR A 823 -0.11 32.21 47.20
CA THR A 823 -1.33 32.78 47.73
C THR A 823 -2.06 31.87 48.72
N THR A 824 -2.01 30.59 48.53
CA THR A 824 -2.68 29.56 49.36
C THR A 824 -1.81 28.29 49.41
N PRO A 825 -1.37 27.81 50.57
CA PRO A 825 -0.54 26.60 50.65
C PRO A 825 -1.26 25.38 50.05
N VAL A 826 -0.64 24.74 49.09
CA VAL A 826 -1.23 23.61 48.35
C VAL A 826 -0.55 22.26 48.65
N GLY A 827 0.62 22.28 49.31
CA GLY A 827 1.42 21.08 49.53
C GLY A 827 0.70 19.93 50.23
N ALA A 828 -0.11 20.21 51.24
CA ALA A 828 -0.89 19.21 51.95
C ALA A 828 -2.00 18.61 51.08
N VAL A 829 -2.66 19.42 50.24
CA VAL A 829 -3.70 18.98 49.30
C VAL A 829 -3.08 18.05 48.26
N LEU A 830 -1.94 18.43 47.68
CA LEU A 830 -1.27 17.63 46.65
C LEU A 830 -0.75 16.30 47.25
N GLN A 831 -0.15 16.30 48.45
CA GLN A 831 0.29 15.08 49.13
C GLN A 831 -0.88 14.13 49.44
N GLY A 832 -2.08 14.66 49.69
CA GLY A 832 -3.26 13.84 49.96
C GLY A 832 -4.03 13.34 48.74
N THR A 833 -3.72 13.84 47.54
CA THR A 833 -4.52 13.58 46.32
C THR A 833 -3.73 12.99 45.16
N LEU A 834 -2.48 13.39 44.97
CA LEU A 834 -1.65 12.88 43.87
C LEU A 834 -1.16 11.46 44.16
N SER A 835 -1.08 10.64 43.12
CA SER A 835 -0.36 9.37 43.16
C SER A 835 1.13 9.60 43.38
N GLU A 836 1.83 8.62 43.99
CA GLU A 836 3.28 8.65 44.23
C GLU A 836 4.07 8.95 42.95
N ALA A 837 3.66 8.33 41.81
CA ALA A 837 4.26 8.53 40.49
C ALA A 837 4.09 9.97 40.00
N SER A 838 2.85 10.53 40.03
CA SER A 838 2.58 11.91 39.64
C SER A 838 3.28 12.92 40.53
N MET A 839 3.37 12.64 41.84
CA MET A 839 4.09 13.49 42.79
C MET A 839 5.60 13.51 42.48
N GLY A 840 6.21 12.35 42.15
CA GLY A 840 7.59 12.25 41.74
C GLY A 840 7.88 13.08 40.50
N LYS A 841 7.03 12.97 39.46
CA LYS A 841 7.15 13.74 38.21
C LYS A 841 6.96 15.24 38.42
N LEU A 842 5.98 15.62 39.21
CA LEU A 842 5.77 17.01 39.57
C LEU A 842 7.01 17.60 40.30
N GLY A 843 7.63 16.81 41.19
CA GLY A 843 8.88 17.18 41.86
C GLY A 843 10.03 17.41 40.87
N GLU A 844 10.15 16.58 39.83
CA GLU A 844 11.12 16.78 38.73
C GLU A 844 10.88 18.12 38.03
N TYR A 845 9.61 18.47 37.70
CA TYR A 845 9.26 19.71 37.02
C TYR A 845 9.56 20.93 37.87
N ILE A 846 9.23 20.89 39.18
CA ILE A 846 9.50 21.95 40.16
C ILE A 846 11.01 22.19 40.26
N ALA A 847 11.79 21.13 40.38
CA ALA A 847 13.23 21.19 40.44
C ALA A 847 13.85 21.77 39.15
N ALA A 848 13.37 21.32 37.98
CA ALA A 848 13.83 21.80 36.68
C ALA A 848 13.49 23.28 36.45
N ALA A 849 12.32 23.73 36.88
CA ALA A 849 11.90 25.13 36.82
C ALA A 849 12.53 26.03 37.89
N GLY A 850 13.19 25.47 38.92
CA GLY A 850 13.82 26.22 39.98
C GLY A 850 12.84 26.96 40.90
N VAL A 851 11.60 26.48 41.02
CA VAL A 851 10.56 27.09 41.84
C VAL A 851 10.30 26.32 43.14
N GLN A 852 9.55 26.92 44.06
CA GLN A 852 9.17 26.26 45.33
C GLN A 852 7.66 26.27 45.49
N ILE A 853 7.12 25.20 46.09
CA ILE A 853 5.71 25.08 46.45
C ILE A 853 5.55 24.98 47.95
N GLN A 854 4.68 25.78 48.55
CA GLN A 854 4.40 25.83 49.99
C GLN A 854 3.21 24.95 50.37
#